data_447705c56c70b379fa1cbc1aa647a203
#
_entry.id   447705c56c70b379fa1cbc1aa647a203
#
_cell.length_a   1.000
_cell.length_b   1.000
_cell.length_c   1.000
_cell.angle_alpha   90.00
_cell.angle_beta   90.00
_cell.angle_gamma   90.00
#
_symmetry.space_group_name_H-M   'P 1'
#
loop_
_entity.id
_entity.type
_entity.pdbx_description
1 polymer ?
#
loop_
_entity_poly.entity_id
_entity_poly.type
_entity_poly.pdbx_seq_one_letter_code
_entity_poly.pdbx_strand_id
1 'polypeptide(L)'
;MLTERHRHRCIPATPLSIALGLALAAAGSAAAQDATPDPTATELSRIEVTGSNIRRSDVETASPVQVISKQDIENMGARTLLQVLDNLPAARPGQQDSRSLFTGSDGASQANLRGLGAQGTLVLLNGRRLSYYGAPAGFQTQFVNIDAIPAAAIERMEVLTDGASAVYGTDAVAGVINVITKRNYQGAEVSLTTDTSSRIDSYGEHQGSITAGFGDLDEDRYNVYASVNLYRRDAIPLSDFYNKRPPQYYVNNPNYIPNLRLGTGSKPGEFNPGSYFAFDPVTGRRVQEAAPGCNNVLTTEAAGSRCIWETWMNNEIDAGAKSERNTAYVNAHFLIGDSTEAFAEATYTDIDLTANGGTPRAYGTTTGNPTSWFSRNTGTTVNQFLYPYLGPNNEYNHASPELKALMGGVVGLQYLLQDVGANHFGQRNTDQSYRVVTGLRGTAGDWNWETAFATAGSHSVTYQTTNVNLAGFQKAFGPYTIDPGTGRVIISDHPAYKFGEISDANAALIREAFPTFDIESWTRLHTLDGKIEGPLFTLPAGEVRAAFGFNATRETFYTPGNPDAANGLITQQGGSWFDGRRNTYALFAETVAPLTDKLELEAALRVDKYPDFSANLAPKLGLTYQMFDQLMLRGTYSEGFRAPSLAEAGTGGVFAQIGGYRDELRCNETNAIANLLRRSARPGDVDLGNSLLNSDCSRNVARMTQPNQDLKPEKAKIATAGVVFEPTQWLSVSADYWFIYRRNEIAAPDYSKAEDIQSMTRSPITEADLANQAALAAMCADPASGVACPATLPGYSAGNVLSVVGQYKNRGRTLIDGFDIDARTRFTLGDWGTLNVGVAATIQRRKETYTDDELGWYYGNTIGYYGNPRLRATLNADWNYQAFTTSFFINYVGGTKWAWDRIDAEDNNPETCTGGYLALNPAQCDGVPSWWTANLSVAWRPDAHWNIGFTVKNLFDRIPFYDPNSFLGDSSDYATIYGRGYSLTVGYKF
;
A
#
# COMPACT_ATOMS: atom_id res chain seq x y z
N MET A 1 22.65 -25.31 -23.15
CA MET A 1 23.77 -24.53 -23.73
C MET A 1 23.15 -23.55 -24.71
N LEU A 2 22.70 -22.42 -24.22
CA LEU A 2 22.29 -21.27 -25.03
C LEU A 2 22.87 -20.04 -24.34
N THR A 3 23.92 -19.53 -24.94
CA THR A 3 24.61 -18.32 -24.55
C THR A 3 23.73 -17.13 -24.87
N GLU A 4 23.09 -16.57 -23.86
CA GLU A 4 22.51 -15.23 -23.95
C GLU A 4 23.65 -14.23 -24.16
N ARG A 5 23.64 -13.58 -25.31
CA ARG A 5 24.44 -12.40 -25.56
C ARG A 5 23.90 -11.26 -24.71
N HIS A 6 24.39 -11.13 -23.47
CA HIS A 6 24.32 -9.88 -22.76
C HIS A 6 25.08 -8.84 -23.59
N ARG A 7 24.34 -7.92 -24.19
CA ARG A 7 24.91 -6.63 -24.57
C ARG A 7 25.33 -5.95 -23.28
N HIS A 8 26.62 -6.06 -22.92
CA HIS A 8 27.22 -5.15 -21.95
C HIS A 8 27.05 -3.71 -22.48
N ARG A 9 25.97 -3.06 -22.07
CA ARG A 9 26.01 -1.61 -21.95
C ARG A 9 27.02 -1.35 -20.83
N CYS A 10 28.10 -0.66 -21.15
CA CYS A 10 28.96 -0.06 -20.15
C CYS A 10 28.07 0.78 -19.25
N ILE A 11 27.80 0.29 -18.06
CA ILE A 11 27.15 1.04 -16.99
C ILE A 11 28.17 2.13 -16.65
N PRO A 12 27.85 3.43 -16.78
CA PRO A 12 28.71 4.46 -16.24
C PRO A 12 28.88 4.15 -14.76
N ALA A 13 30.12 4.23 -14.26
CA ALA A 13 30.46 3.96 -12.87
C ALA A 13 29.38 4.59 -11.98
N THR A 14 28.62 3.75 -11.28
CA THR A 14 27.49 4.21 -10.48
C THR A 14 28.00 5.15 -9.39
N PRO A 15 27.22 6.15 -8.97
CA PRO A 15 27.57 7.02 -7.82
C PRO A 15 28.01 6.24 -6.58
N LEU A 16 27.54 5.00 -6.46
CA LEU A 16 27.91 4.05 -5.41
C LEU A 16 29.41 3.69 -5.42
N SER A 17 29.99 3.48 -6.61
CA SER A 17 31.42 3.15 -6.76
C SER A 17 32.32 4.32 -6.40
N ILE A 18 31.86 5.54 -6.63
CA ILE A 18 32.59 6.77 -6.29
C ILE A 18 32.49 7.04 -4.78
N ALA A 19 31.32 6.84 -4.16
CA ALA A 19 31.11 6.99 -2.72
C ALA A 19 31.91 5.94 -1.92
N LEU A 20 31.95 4.70 -2.40
CA LEU A 20 32.73 3.62 -1.77
C LEU A 20 34.25 3.86 -1.88
N GLY A 21 34.71 4.37 -3.02
CA GLY A 21 36.11 4.75 -3.24
C GLY A 21 36.56 5.90 -2.36
N LEU A 22 35.72 6.90 -2.13
CA LEU A 22 35.98 8.03 -1.23
C LEU A 22 35.96 7.62 0.25
N ALA A 23 35.06 6.74 0.66
CA ALA A 23 34.97 6.23 2.03
C ALA A 23 36.17 5.35 2.41
N LEU A 24 36.66 4.51 1.48
CA LEU A 24 37.85 3.65 1.69
C LEU A 24 39.17 4.43 1.68
N ALA A 25 39.25 5.55 0.94
CA ALA A 25 40.42 6.39 0.92
C ALA A 25 40.60 7.25 2.18
N ALA A 26 39.46 7.53 2.88
CA ALA A 26 39.45 8.33 4.13
C ALA A 26 39.83 7.52 5.39
N ALA A 27 39.68 6.19 5.35
CA ALA A 27 39.93 5.32 6.53
C ALA A 27 41.43 5.13 6.90
N GLY A 28 42.32 5.74 6.16
CA GLY A 28 43.80 5.49 6.26
C GLY A 28 44.56 6.30 7.27
N SER A 29 44.03 7.28 8.01
CA SER A 29 44.83 8.16 8.85
C SER A 29 44.10 8.82 10.05
N ALA A 30 43.43 8.05 10.92
CA ALA A 30 42.92 8.59 12.17
C ALA A 30 43.65 7.98 13.36
N ALA A 31 44.60 8.75 13.95
CA ALA A 31 45.15 8.49 15.27
C ALA A 31 44.23 9.13 16.32
N ALA A 32 43.77 8.32 17.27
CA ALA A 32 42.85 8.75 18.34
C ALA A 32 43.54 9.68 19.33
N GLN A 33 42.90 10.78 19.70
CA GLN A 33 43.21 11.56 20.90
C GLN A 33 42.05 11.41 21.88
N ASP A 34 42.35 10.96 23.10
CA ASP A 34 41.43 10.89 24.22
C ASP A 34 41.09 12.31 24.71
N ALA A 35 39.84 12.71 24.64
CA ALA A 35 39.31 13.90 25.28
C ALA A 35 38.31 13.50 26.39
N THR A 36 38.62 13.81 27.63
CA THR A 36 37.71 13.74 28.79
C THR A 36 36.72 14.90 28.74
N PRO A 37 35.43 14.67 28.97
CA PRO A 37 34.43 15.73 28.99
C PRO A 37 34.47 16.51 30.30
N ASP A 38 34.60 17.81 30.21
CA ASP A 38 34.45 18.77 31.33
C ASP A 38 32.97 19.13 31.51
N PRO A 39 32.35 19.01 32.72
CA PRO A 39 30.98 19.34 32.93
C PRO A 39 30.78 20.81 33.27
N THR A 40 30.96 21.71 32.32
CA THR A 40 30.52 23.11 32.45
C THR A 40 29.19 23.30 31.71
N ALA A 41 28.27 23.99 32.39
CA ALA A 41 26.87 24.22 32.01
C ALA A 41 26.72 24.48 30.49
N THR A 42 26.19 23.54 29.79
CA THR A 42 25.80 23.69 28.38
C THR A 42 24.65 24.67 28.33
N GLU A 43 24.83 25.85 27.76
CA GLU A 43 23.69 26.66 27.27
C GLU A 43 22.85 25.74 26.40
N LEU A 44 21.57 25.56 26.74
CA LEU A 44 20.63 24.78 25.95
C LEU A 44 20.58 25.40 24.55
N SER A 45 21.28 24.79 23.59
CA SER A 45 21.24 25.23 22.20
C SER A 45 19.80 25.19 21.71
N ARG A 46 19.27 26.33 21.23
CA ARG A 46 17.94 26.41 20.67
C ARG A 46 17.82 25.47 19.49
N ILE A 47 16.89 24.52 19.56
CA ILE A 47 16.62 23.52 18.53
C ILE A 47 15.37 23.88 17.74
N GLU A 48 15.34 23.50 16.48
CA GLU A 48 14.14 23.55 15.64
C GLU A 48 13.35 22.26 15.86
N VAL A 49 12.11 22.36 16.31
CA VAL A 49 11.21 21.23 16.53
C VAL A 49 10.21 21.16 15.37
N THR A 50 9.90 19.98 14.89
CA THR A 50 8.91 19.79 13.81
C THR A 50 7.56 20.43 14.17
N GLY A 51 7.03 21.25 13.27
CA GLY A 51 5.77 22.01 13.45
C GLY A 51 5.93 23.49 13.67
N SER A 52 7.18 23.99 13.82
CA SER A 52 7.50 25.42 13.89
C SER A 52 8.80 25.73 13.14
N ASN A 53 8.89 26.92 12.55
CA ASN A 53 10.12 27.47 11.95
C ASN A 53 10.91 28.34 12.94
N ILE A 54 10.41 28.53 14.15
CA ILE A 54 11.04 29.35 15.19
C ILE A 54 11.82 28.41 16.13
N ARG A 55 13.12 28.69 16.31
CA ARG A 55 13.97 27.89 17.21
C ARG A 55 13.62 28.17 18.67
N ARG A 56 13.52 27.12 19.49
CA ARG A 56 13.11 27.17 20.89
C ARG A 56 14.13 26.48 21.79
N SER A 57 14.14 26.87 23.07
CA SER A 57 14.85 26.16 24.14
C SER A 57 14.01 25.00 24.71
N ASP A 58 12.69 25.08 24.62
CA ASP A 58 11.77 24.10 25.17
C ASP A 58 11.29 23.13 24.10
N VAL A 59 11.21 21.84 24.43
CA VAL A 59 10.74 20.77 23.53
C VAL A 59 9.21 20.73 23.49
N GLU A 60 8.54 21.11 24.59
CA GLU A 60 7.08 21.12 24.69
C GLU A 60 6.50 22.36 24.00
N THR A 61 5.63 22.14 23.02
CA THR A 61 4.97 23.15 22.21
C THR A 61 3.44 23.02 22.31
N ALA A 62 2.69 23.99 21.75
CA ALA A 62 1.25 23.92 21.65
C ALA A 62 0.78 22.66 20.87
N SER A 63 1.58 22.21 19.90
CA SER A 63 1.32 20.99 19.12
C SER A 63 2.08 19.81 19.69
N PRO A 64 1.44 18.65 19.92
CA PRO A 64 2.11 17.45 20.43
C PRO A 64 3.11 16.88 19.39
N VAL A 65 4.36 16.71 19.78
CA VAL A 65 5.42 16.09 18.99
C VAL A 65 5.99 14.90 19.74
N GLN A 66 5.97 13.72 19.13
CA GLN A 66 6.63 12.54 19.64
C GLN A 66 8.03 12.42 19.01
N VAL A 67 9.06 12.42 19.83
CA VAL A 67 10.45 12.22 19.41
C VAL A 67 10.82 10.76 19.67
N ILE A 68 11.33 10.08 18.66
CA ILE A 68 11.79 8.68 18.68
C ILE A 68 13.28 8.71 18.30
N SER A 69 14.12 8.46 19.27
CA SER A 69 15.57 8.45 19.07
C SER A 69 16.04 7.19 18.33
N LYS A 70 17.28 7.21 17.82
CA LYS A 70 17.92 6.01 17.25
C LYS A 70 17.93 4.85 18.27
N GLN A 71 18.15 5.15 19.56
CA GLN A 71 18.14 4.14 20.62
C GLN A 71 16.75 3.51 20.80
N ASP A 72 15.69 4.32 20.73
CA ASP A 72 14.32 3.80 20.81
C ASP A 72 14.00 2.86 19.62
N ILE A 73 14.46 3.21 18.41
CA ILE A 73 14.31 2.37 17.20
C ILE A 73 15.03 1.03 17.40
N GLU A 74 16.26 1.05 17.92
CA GLU A 74 17.03 -0.16 18.22
C GLU A 74 16.36 -1.01 19.31
N ASN A 75 15.85 -0.37 20.38
CA ASN A 75 15.20 -1.02 21.51
C ASN A 75 13.88 -1.71 21.10
N MET A 76 13.11 -1.12 20.17
CA MET A 76 11.91 -1.75 19.59
C MET A 76 12.24 -2.99 18.76
N GLY A 77 13.50 -3.16 18.33
CA GLY A 77 13.93 -4.19 17.38
C GLY A 77 13.52 -3.89 15.94
N ALA A 78 13.19 -2.63 15.64
CA ALA A 78 12.83 -2.17 14.29
C ALA A 78 14.09 -2.01 13.42
N ARG A 79 14.00 -2.41 12.14
CA ARG A 79 15.09 -2.32 11.14
C ARG A 79 14.77 -1.36 10.00
N THR A 80 13.51 -1.14 9.74
CA THR A 80 13.02 -0.23 8.72
C THR A 80 12.09 0.80 9.33
N LEU A 81 11.92 1.94 8.66
CA LEU A 81 10.95 2.95 9.09
C LEU A 81 9.52 2.42 9.12
N LEU A 82 9.17 1.50 8.22
CA LEU A 82 7.89 0.82 8.26
C LEU A 82 7.68 0.11 9.60
N GLN A 83 8.68 -0.66 10.07
CA GLN A 83 8.59 -1.37 11.37
C GLN A 83 8.49 -0.40 12.56
N VAL A 84 9.10 0.80 12.47
CA VAL A 84 8.90 1.85 13.48
C VAL A 84 7.46 2.33 13.46
N LEU A 85 6.90 2.63 12.29
CA LEU A 85 5.51 3.09 12.14
C LEU A 85 4.49 2.03 12.58
N ASP A 86 4.73 0.75 12.31
CA ASP A 86 3.88 -0.35 12.78
C ASP A 86 3.76 -0.36 14.32
N ASN A 87 4.80 0.09 15.00
CA ASN A 87 4.87 0.18 16.47
C ASN A 87 4.36 1.52 17.04
N LEU A 88 3.93 2.48 16.19
CA LEU A 88 3.35 3.73 16.67
C LEU A 88 1.82 3.62 16.82
N PRO A 89 1.25 3.95 17.99
CA PRO A 89 -0.20 3.90 18.20
C PRO A 89 -1.00 4.79 17.25
N ALA A 90 -0.47 5.98 16.92
CA ALA A 90 -1.10 6.93 16.00
C ALA A 90 -1.00 6.53 14.51
N ALA A 91 -0.06 5.65 14.16
CA ALA A 91 0.08 5.18 12.78
C ALA A 91 -0.85 3.98 12.51
N ARG A 92 -1.24 3.83 11.25
CA ARG A 92 -2.04 2.71 10.73
C ARG A 92 -1.30 2.05 9.60
N PRO A 93 -1.54 0.76 9.32
CA PRO A 93 -1.07 0.16 8.08
C PRO A 93 -1.49 1.00 6.87
N GLY A 94 -0.58 1.21 5.94
CA GLY A 94 -0.88 1.85 4.66
C GLY A 94 -1.57 0.86 3.72
N GLN A 95 -2.17 1.37 2.64
CA GLN A 95 -2.65 0.53 1.54
C GLN A 95 -1.49 -0.18 0.84
N GLN A 96 -0.29 0.38 0.95
CA GLN A 96 0.92 -0.14 0.35
C GLN A 96 2.00 -0.33 1.40
N ASP A 97 2.59 -1.51 1.37
CA ASP A 97 3.63 -2.00 2.24
C ASP A 97 4.63 -2.77 1.37
N SER A 98 5.93 -2.65 1.65
CA SER A 98 6.99 -3.38 0.90
C SER A 98 6.89 -4.90 1.01
N ARG A 99 6.00 -5.42 1.87
CA ARG A 99 5.63 -6.84 1.97
C ARG A 99 4.46 -7.23 1.08
N SER A 100 3.68 -6.25 0.61
CA SER A 100 2.52 -6.47 -0.28
C SER A 100 2.98 -6.96 -1.65
N LEU A 101 2.15 -7.79 -2.30
CA LEU A 101 2.43 -8.38 -3.60
C LEU A 101 1.32 -8.04 -4.60
N PHE A 102 1.71 -7.86 -5.86
CA PHE A 102 0.81 -7.66 -7.00
C PHE A 102 -0.10 -6.43 -6.89
N THR A 103 0.40 -5.36 -6.26
CA THR A 103 -0.32 -4.10 -6.06
C THR A 103 0.03 -3.02 -7.09
N GLY A 104 1.05 -3.27 -7.93
CA GLY A 104 1.56 -2.31 -8.92
C GLY A 104 2.60 -1.33 -8.39
N SER A 105 2.74 -1.21 -7.06
CA SER A 105 3.75 -0.39 -6.39
C SER A 105 4.53 -1.20 -5.33
N ASP A 106 4.70 -2.48 -5.59
CA ASP A 106 5.39 -3.41 -4.70
C ASP A 106 6.84 -2.98 -4.46
N GLY A 107 7.34 -3.26 -3.26
CA GLY A 107 8.69 -2.84 -2.85
C GLY A 107 8.76 -1.44 -2.24
N ALA A 108 7.63 -0.74 -2.09
CA ALA A 108 7.52 0.56 -1.47
C ALA A 108 6.58 0.54 -0.27
N SER A 109 6.84 1.39 0.72
CA SER A 109 6.01 1.51 1.92
C SER A 109 5.49 2.93 2.11
N GLN A 110 4.23 3.03 2.53
CA GLN A 110 3.55 4.29 2.83
C GLN A 110 3.57 4.60 4.32
N ALA A 111 3.53 5.89 4.65
CA ALA A 111 3.17 6.37 5.98
C ALA A 111 1.68 6.75 6.03
N ASN A 112 0.98 6.37 7.11
CA ASN A 112 -0.44 6.64 7.28
C ASN A 112 -0.76 6.95 8.75
N LEU A 113 -0.85 8.21 9.10
CA LEU A 113 -1.24 8.65 10.44
C LEU A 113 -2.76 8.69 10.58
N ARG A 114 -3.27 8.18 11.71
CA ARG A 114 -4.69 8.19 12.10
C ARG A 114 -5.65 7.55 11.08
N GLY A 115 -5.12 6.84 10.07
CA GLY A 115 -5.92 6.19 9.04
C GLY A 115 -6.57 7.15 8.03
N LEU A 116 -5.98 8.35 7.83
CA LEU A 116 -6.40 9.33 6.82
C LEU A 116 -5.72 9.15 5.45
N GLY A 117 -4.93 8.08 5.31
CA GLY A 117 -4.23 7.74 4.08
C GLY A 117 -2.86 8.42 3.94
N ALA A 118 -2.06 7.90 3.02
CA ALA A 118 -0.72 8.42 2.75
C ALA A 118 -0.72 9.86 2.20
N GLN A 119 -1.78 10.24 1.51
CA GLN A 119 -1.95 11.59 0.97
C GLN A 119 -2.34 12.63 2.04
N GLY A 120 -2.72 12.19 3.25
CA GLY A 120 -2.98 13.08 4.39
C GLY A 120 -1.82 13.16 5.37
N THR A 121 -0.74 12.39 5.17
CA THR A 121 0.44 12.28 6.03
C THR A 121 1.67 12.81 5.31
N LEU A 122 2.24 13.90 5.79
CA LEU A 122 3.44 14.47 5.19
C LEU A 122 4.70 13.77 5.73
N VAL A 123 5.58 13.32 4.83
CA VAL A 123 6.89 12.76 5.17
C VAL A 123 8.00 13.72 4.74
N LEU A 124 8.91 14.01 5.65
CA LEU A 124 10.04 14.91 5.45
C LEU A 124 11.36 14.22 5.80
N LEU A 125 12.42 14.65 5.13
CA LEU A 125 13.81 14.35 5.50
C LEU A 125 14.54 15.67 5.76
N ASN A 126 15.00 15.86 7.00
CA ASN A 126 15.61 17.12 7.46
C ASN A 126 14.75 18.37 7.17
N GLY A 127 13.43 18.25 7.46
CA GLY A 127 12.45 19.34 7.26
C GLY A 127 12.02 19.59 5.82
N ARG A 128 12.50 18.84 4.81
CA ARG A 128 12.20 19.05 3.39
C ARG A 128 11.51 17.85 2.77
N ARG A 129 10.61 18.11 1.82
CA ARG A 129 9.84 17.09 1.09
C ARG A 129 10.74 16.17 0.28
N LEU A 130 10.27 14.91 0.15
CA LEU A 130 10.76 13.93 -0.80
C LEU A 130 9.85 13.92 -2.05
N SER A 131 10.34 13.37 -3.18
CA SER A 131 9.48 13.08 -4.33
C SER A 131 8.51 11.95 -4.01
N TYR A 132 7.37 11.94 -4.68
CA TYR A 132 6.53 10.76 -4.68
C TYR A 132 7.24 9.58 -5.34
N TYR A 133 6.85 8.37 -4.95
CA TYR A 133 7.24 7.13 -5.60
C TYR A 133 6.75 7.11 -7.05
N GLY A 134 7.53 6.54 -7.96
CA GLY A 134 7.21 6.55 -9.41
C GLY A 134 5.90 5.83 -9.71
N ALA A 135 5.66 4.66 -9.11
CA ALA A 135 4.47 3.87 -9.32
C ALA A 135 3.40 4.16 -8.24
N PRO A 136 2.26 4.79 -8.57
CA PRO A 136 1.19 5.04 -7.61
C PRO A 136 0.56 3.74 -7.07
N ALA A 137 0.18 3.71 -5.80
CA ALA A 137 -0.54 2.58 -5.21
C ALA A 137 -1.88 2.35 -5.94
N GLY A 138 -2.12 1.11 -6.39
CA GLY A 138 -3.28 0.76 -7.21
C GLY A 138 -3.39 1.57 -8.50
N PHE A 139 -2.27 2.08 -9.03
CA PHE A 139 -2.16 2.97 -10.20
C PHE A 139 -2.87 4.34 -10.02
N GLN A 140 -3.26 4.71 -8.79
CA GLN A 140 -4.07 5.91 -8.54
C GLN A 140 -3.49 6.83 -7.46
N THR A 141 -3.03 6.28 -6.33
CA THR A 141 -2.64 7.05 -5.17
C THR A 141 -1.14 7.32 -5.15
N GLN A 142 -0.73 8.59 -5.36
CA GLN A 142 0.66 9.00 -5.20
C GLN A 142 1.03 9.04 -3.70
N PHE A 143 2.23 8.58 -3.35
CA PHE A 143 2.74 8.55 -1.99
C PHE A 143 4.27 8.66 -1.96
N VAL A 144 4.82 9.01 -0.80
CA VAL A 144 6.27 9.00 -0.55
C VAL A 144 6.69 7.61 -0.09
N ASN A 145 7.68 7.01 -0.75
CA ASN A 145 8.27 5.75 -0.31
C ASN A 145 9.21 5.99 0.88
N ILE A 146 8.79 5.57 2.08
CA ILE A 146 9.61 5.71 3.30
C ILE A 146 10.82 4.77 3.31
N ASP A 147 10.82 3.73 2.49
CA ASP A 147 11.96 2.82 2.34
C ASP A 147 13.15 3.44 1.58
N ALA A 148 12.94 4.58 0.91
CA ALA A 148 14.01 5.35 0.27
C ALA A 148 14.81 6.23 1.26
N ILE A 149 14.43 6.29 2.54
CA ILE A 149 15.09 7.10 3.57
C ILE A 149 16.30 6.33 4.13
N PRO A 150 17.48 6.98 4.30
CA PRO A 150 18.73 6.33 4.69
C PRO A 150 18.73 5.93 6.18
N ALA A 151 18.27 4.72 6.51
CA ALA A 151 18.08 4.24 7.88
C ALA A 151 19.34 4.34 8.76
N ALA A 152 20.54 4.05 8.23
CA ALA A 152 21.81 4.12 8.99
C ALA A 152 22.24 5.56 9.34
N ALA A 153 21.77 6.55 8.58
CA ALA A 153 22.05 7.96 8.83
C ALA A 153 21.08 8.61 9.85
N ILE A 154 20.02 7.93 10.26
CA ILE A 154 19.00 8.49 11.16
C ILE A 154 19.61 8.80 12.54
N GLU A 155 19.32 9.98 13.04
CA GLU A 155 19.54 10.38 14.42
C GLU A 155 18.27 10.21 15.25
N ARG A 156 17.14 10.71 14.73
CA ARG A 156 15.82 10.59 15.34
C ARG A 156 14.70 10.75 14.32
N MET A 157 13.52 10.39 14.70
CA MET A 157 12.27 10.65 13.98
C MET A 157 11.36 11.50 14.87
N GLU A 158 10.81 12.56 14.32
CA GLU A 158 9.84 13.42 14.97
C GLU A 158 8.46 13.21 14.32
N VAL A 159 7.47 12.85 15.11
CA VAL A 159 6.09 12.62 14.67
C VAL A 159 5.19 13.68 15.28
N LEU A 160 4.80 14.64 14.48
CA LEU A 160 3.84 15.67 14.82
C LEU A 160 2.44 15.16 14.53
N THR A 161 1.63 15.01 15.57
CA THR A 161 0.24 14.50 15.46
C THR A 161 -0.80 15.62 15.45
N ASP A 162 -0.50 16.75 14.82
CA ASP A 162 -1.35 17.93 14.67
C ASP A 162 -1.37 18.43 13.23
N GLY A 163 -2.34 19.27 12.89
CA GLY A 163 -2.38 19.95 11.59
C GLY A 163 -1.20 20.92 11.41
N ALA A 164 -0.46 20.75 10.33
CA ALA A 164 0.76 21.51 10.07
C ALA A 164 0.78 22.18 8.67
N SER A 165 -0.37 22.32 8.03
CA SER A 165 -0.45 22.95 6.71
C SER A 165 -0.04 24.43 6.71
N ALA A 166 -0.16 25.11 7.84
CA ALA A 166 0.31 26.50 8.01
C ALA A 166 1.85 26.63 7.96
N VAL A 167 2.57 25.54 8.23
CA VAL A 167 4.04 25.48 8.18
C VAL A 167 4.51 24.83 6.88
N TYR A 168 3.99 23.64 6.55
CA TYR A 168 4.51 22.78 5.48
C TYR A 168 3.64 22.74 4.21
N GLY A 169 2.44 23.35 4.21
CA GLY A 169 1.51 23.38 3.06
C GLY A 169 0.67 22.10 2.93
N THR A 170 0.44 21.66 1.70
CA THR A 170 -0.40 20.48 1.38
C THR A 170 0.03 19.21 2.11
N ASP A 171 -0.89 18.26 2.28
CA ASP A 171 -0.68 16.89 2.79
C ASP A 171 -0.42 16.77 4.31
N ALA A 172 -0.17 17.86 5.03
CA ALA A 172 0.04 17.87 6.48
C ALA A 172 -1.29 18.00 7.26
N VAL A 173 -2.25 17.12 6.96
CA VAL A 173 -3.60 17.10 7.56
C VAL A 173 -3.69 16.17 8.76
N ALA A 174 -3.20 14.93 8.62
CA ALA A 174 -3.17 13.92 9.68
C ALA A 174 -1.98 14.11 10.63
N GLY A 175 -0.94 14.76 10.14
CA GLY A 175 0.30 14.98 10.83
C GLY A 175 1.51 15.00 9.91
N VAL A 176 2.70 15.07 10.52
CA VAL A 176 3.99 15.12 9.82
C VAL A 176 4.93 14.11 10.46
N ILE A 177 5.64 13.36 9.63
CA ILE A 177 6.76 12.49 10.02
C ILE A 177 8.02 13.13 9.45
N ASN A 178 8.89 13.63 10.33
CA ASN A 178 10.15 14.24 9.93
C ASN A 178 11.31 13.37 10.41
N VAL A 179 12.05 12.82 9.48
CA VAL A 179 13.25 12.03 9.77
C VAL A 179 14.45 12.98 9.78
N ILE A 180 15.16 13.01 10.89
CA ILE A 180 16.35 13.84 11.10
C ILE A 180 17.60 12.95 11.04
N THR A 181 18.54 13.33 10.21
CA THR A 181 19.84 12.64 10.09
C THR A 181 20.91 13.26 10.99
N LYS A 182 21.94 12.50 11.29
CA LYS A 182 23.13 12.96 12.02
C LYS A 182 23.71 14.21 11.34
N ARG A 183 24.22 15.16 12.10
CA ARG A 183 24.77 16.42 11.55
C ARG A 183 26.29 16.51 11.66
N ASN A 184 26.87 16.28 12.83
CA ASN A 184 28.30 16.37 13.10
C ASN A 184 28.84 14.99 13.49
N TYR A 185 28.92 14.07 12.49
CA TYR A 185 29.33 12.68 12.73
C TYR A 185 30.81 12.50 12.44
N GLN A 186 31.56 11.94 13.44
CA GLN A 186 32.98 11.64 13.36
C GLN A 186 33.25 10.16 13.60
N GLY A 187 34.36 9.67 13.03
CA GLY A 187 34.77 8.26 13.11
C GLY A 187 34.11 7.38 12.06
N ALA A 188 34.31 6.09 12.17
CA ALA A 188 33.73 5.11 11.27
C ALA A 188 32.99 4.06 12.09
N GLU A 189 31.82 3.61 11.58
CA GLU A 189 30.98 2.57 12.18
C GLU A 189 30.60 1.56 11.10
N VAL A 190 30.76 0.28 11.41
CA VAL A 190 30.25 -0.84 10.61
C VAL A 190 29.24 -1.59 11.44
N SER A 191 28.07 -1.91 10.88
CA SER A 191 27.04 -2.70 11.55
C SER A 191 26.50 -3.77 10.62
N LEU A 192 26.34 -4.97 11.16
CA LEU A 192 25.71 -6.12 10.50
C LEU A 192 24.56 -6.62 11.35
N THR A 193 23.43 -6.86 10.71
CA THR A 193 22.22 -7.41 11.36
C THR A 193 21.67 -8.56 10.55
N THR A 194 21.24 -9.62 11.21
CA THR A 194 20.52 -10.73 10.59
C THR A 194 19.30 -11.09 11.42
N ASP A 195 18.18 -11.29 10.74
CA ASP A 195 16.91 -11.71 11.34
C ASP A 195 16.49 -13.06 10.76
N THR A 196 15.94 -13.94 11.61
CA THR A 196 15.42 -15.25 11.24
C THR A 196 14.10 -15.52 11.95
N SER A 197 13.35 -16.53 11.51
CA SER A 197 12.11 -16.97 12.15
C SER A 197 12.25 -18.39 12.72
N SER A 198 11.59 -18.66 13.84
CA SER A 198 11.51 -20.03 14.39
C SER A 198 10.46 -20.90 13.68
N ARG A 199 9.61 -20.28 12.85
CA ARG A 199 8.51 -20.97 12.18
C ARG A 199 8.68 -21.08 10.67
N ILE A 200 9.28 -20.10 10.04
CA ILE A 200 9.43 -20.01 8.59
C ILE A 200 10.90 -20.11 8.26
N ASP A 201 11.30 -21.30 7.79
CA ASP A 201 12.73 -21.63 7.59
C ASP A 201 13.36 -20.79 6.47
N SER A 202 12.57 -20.36 5.47
CA SER A 202 13.01 -19.49 4.38
C SER A 202 13.06 -18.00 4.74
N TYR A 203 12.50 -17.58 5.90
CA TYR A 203 12.54 -16.19 6.31
C TYR A 203 13.95 -15.77 6.73
N GLY A 204 14.50 -14.77 6.03
CA GLY A 204 15.74 -14.10 6.38
C GLY A 204 15.71 -12.64 6.00
N GLU A 205 16.11 -11.77 6.92
CA GLU A 205 16.42 -10.36 6.63
C GLU A 205 17.86 -10.10 7.03
N HIS A 206 18.62 -9.47 6.14
CA HIS A 206 20.02 -9.15 6.32
C HIS A 206 20.26 -7.69 6.03
N GLN A 207 20.97 -7.02 6.91
CA GLN A 207 21.31 -5.61 6.76
C GLN A 207 22.78 -5.39 7.09
N GLY A 208 23.48 -4.69 6.22
CA GLY A 208 24.83 -4.19 6.46
C GLY A 208 24.88 -2.69 6.30
N SER A 209 25.60 -1.98 7.18
CA SER A 209 25.79 -0.56 7.02
C SER A 209 27.22 -0.15 7.35
N ILE A 210 27.71 0.86 6.65
CA ILE A 210 28.97 1.53 6.90
C ILE A 210 28.68 3.02 6.97
N THR A 211 29.06 3.68 8.04
CA THR A 211 28.99 5.14 8.17
C THR A 211 30.39 5.65 8.54
N ALA A 212 30.90 6.62 7.81
CA ALA A 212 32.20 7.23 8.09
C ALA A 212 32.09 8.74 7.93
N GLY A 213 32.68 9.49 8.91
CA GLY A 213 32.67 10.94 8.91
C GLY A 213 33.96 11.50 9.52
N PHE A 214 34.28 12.68 9.08
CA PHE A 214 35.49 13.39 9.51
C PHE A 214 35.27 14.90 9.52
N GLY A 215 36.16 15.58 10.27
CA GLY A 215 36.04 16.99 10.58
C GLY A 215 35.04 17.24 11.71
N ASP A 216 35.33 18.26 12.52
CA ASP A 216 34.40 18.81 13.50
C ASP A 216 33.95 20.17 13.02
N LEU A 217 32.63 20.42 13.07
CA LEU A 217 32.08 21.66 12.55
C LEU A 217 32.54 22.88 13.36
N ASP A 218 32.75 22.74 14.66
CA ASP A 218 33.13 23.82 15.57
C ASP A 218 34.68 24.02 15.60
N GLU A 219 35.45 22.91 15.54
CA GLU A 219 36.91 22.96 15.59
C GLU A 219 37.54 23.11 14.20
N ASP A 220 37.15 22.25 13.23
CA ASP A 220 37.70 22.20 11.89
C ASP A 220 36.98 23.09 10.89
N ARG A 221 35.80 23.63 11.26
CA ARG A 221 34.91 24.45 10.44
C ARG A 221 34.24 23.67 9.30
N TYR A 222 34.31 22.35 9.28
CA TYR A 222 33.59 21.50 8.38
C TYR A 222 33.32 20.15 9.02
N ASN A 223 32.28 19.48 8.56
CA ASN A 223 32.01 18.07 8.78
C ASN A 223 31.45 17.46 7.50
N VAL A 224 31.98 16.30 7.13
CA VAL A 224 31.46 15.51 6.00
C VAL A 224 31.35 14.07 6.45
N TYR A 225 30.19 13.48 6.28
CA TYR A 225 30.04 12.04 6.47
C TYR A 225 29.26 11.38 5.34
N ALA A 226 29.52 10.10 5.14
CA ALA A 226 28.80 9.25 4.20
C ALA A 226 28.30 8.00 4.92
N SER A 227 27.17 7.50 4.48
CA SER A 227 26.59 6.26 4.97
C SER A 227 26.11 5.40 3.79
N VAL A 228 26.40 4.11 3.83
CA VAL A 228 25.88 3.11 2.88
C VAL A 228 25.12 2.06 3.68
N ASN A 229 23.94 1.73 3.22
CA ASN A 229 23.10 0.70 3.82
C ASN A 229 22.69 -0.30 2.73
N LEU A 230 22.96 -1.56 2.99
CA LEU A 230 22.60 -2.70 2.15
C LEU A 230 21.58 -3.53 2.92
N TYR A 231 20.41 -3.72 2.36
CA TYR A 231 19.33 -4.53 2.93
C TYR A 231 18.89 -5.60 1.96
N ARG A 232 18.70 -6.81 2.46
CA ARG A 232 18.14 -7.92 1.72
C ARG A 232 17.13 -8.67 2.58
N ARG A 233 15.99 -9.00 1.99
CA ARG A 233 15.00 -9.94 2.50
C ARG A 233 14.87 -11.09 1.52
N ASP A 234 14.91 -12.31 2.01
CA ASP A 234 14.74 -13.51 1.19
C ASP A 234 13.26 -13.74 0.84
N ALA A 235 13.01 -14.42 -0.28
CA ALA A 235 11.67 -14.80 -0.67
C ALA A 235 11.11 -15.85 0.32
N ILE A 236 9.81 -15.76 0.60
CA ILE A 236 9.11 -16.72 1.44
C ILE A 236 8.13 -17.49 0.56
N PRO A 237 8.38 -18.75 0.23
CA PRO A 237 7.44 -19.58 -0.50
C PRO A 237 6.13 -19.75 0.29
N LEU A 238 5.01 -19.71 -0.41
CA LEU A 238 3.70 -19.90 0.20
C LEU A 238 3.57 -21.25 0.92
N SER A 239 4.27 -22.26 0.45
CA SER A 239 4.34 -23.58 1.09
C SER A 239 4.91 -23.56 2.50
N ASP A 240 5.97 -22.77 2.76
CA ASP A 240 6.56 -22.66 4.08
C ASP A 240 5.57 -22.05 5.07
N PHE A 241 4.77 -21.13 4.56
CA PHE A 241 3.74 -20.48 5.33
C PHE A 241 2.60 -21.43 5.72
N TYR A 242 2.11 -22.24 4.77
CA TYR A 242 1.05 -23.20 5.02
C TYR A 242 1.48 -24.41 5.84
N ASN A 243 2.68 -24.93 5.63
CA ASN A 243 3.17 -26.14 6.31
C ASN A 243 3.37 -25.94 7.82
N LYS A 244 3.57 -24.69 8.29
CA LYS A 244 3.86 -24.37 9.69
C LYS A 244 2.64 -23.88 10.47
N ARG A 245 1.48 -23.71 9.84
CA ARG A 245 0.25 -23.30 10.53
C ARG A 245 -0.50 -24.50 11.10
N PRO A 246 -1.19 -24.34 12.26
CA PRO A 246 -1.99 -25.43 12.82
C PRO A 246 -3.10 -25.88 11.86
N PRO A 247 -3.47 -27.18 11.85
CA PRO A 247 -4.52 -27.73 10.99
C PRO A 247 -5.86 -27.00 11.08
N GLN A 248 -6.23 -26.52 12.26
CA GLN A 248 -7.47 -25.78 12.48
C GLN A 248 -7.57 -24.45 11.69
N TYR A 249 -6.46 -23.91 11.23
CA TYR A 249 -6.43 -22.73 10.36
C TYR A 249 -7.05 -22.99 8.99
N TYR A 250 -7.12 -24.24 8.55
CA TYR A 250 -7.44 -24.62 7.18
C TYR A 250 -8.68 -25.50 7.04
N VAL A 251 -9.29 -25.87 8.15
CA VAL A 251 -10.20 -27.03 8.18
C VAL A 251 -11.52 -26.77 7.48
N ASN A 252 -11.94 -25.63 7.06
CA ASN A 252 -13.28 -25.50 6.43
C ASN A 252 -13.49 -24.35 5.44
N ASN A 253 -12.49 -24.00 4.69
CA ASN A 253 -12.74 -23.21 3.50
C ASN A 253 -12.81 -24.15 2.27
N PRO A 254 -14.01 -24.52 1.78
CA PRO A 254 -14.15 -25.41 0.62
C PRO A 254 -13.56 -24.84 -0.66
N ASN A 255 -13.33 -23.53 -0.71
CA ASN A 255 -12.67 -22.88 -1.84
C ASN A 255 -11.16 -22.79 -1.68
N TYR A 256 -10.66 -22.99 -0.46
CA TYR A 256 -9.28 -22.65 -0.16
C TYR A 256 -8.37 -23.85 0.11
N ILE A 257 -8.81 -25.02 0.72
CA ILE A 257 -7.70 -25.66 1.35
C ILE A 257 -7.71 -27.13 1.69
N PRO A 258 -8.76 -27.87 1.66
CA PRO A 258 -8.57 -29.32 1.76
C PRO A 258 -7.56 -29.82 0.73
N ASN A 259 -7.41 -29.12 -0.35
CA ASN A 259 -6.67 -29.46 -1.55
C ASN A 259 -5.20 -29.03 -1.54
N LEU A 260 -4.85 -28.05 -0.75
CA LEU A 260 -3.48 -27.58 -0.55
C LEU A 260 -2.67 -28.47 0.39
N ARG A 261 -3.36 -29.29 1.17
CA ARG A 261 -2.77 -30.13 2.20
C ARG A 261 -2.69 -31.62 1.85
N LEU A 262 -3.50 -32.05 0.92
CA LEU A 262 -3.61 -33.47 0.60
C LEU A 262 -2.55 -33.95 -0.40
N GLY A 263 -1.42 -33.26 -0.47
CA GLY A 263 -0.19 -33.58 -1.17
C GLY A 263 0.04 -34.99 -1.68
N THR A 264 -0.80 -35.44 -2.53
CA THR A 264 -0.61 -36.68 -3.30
C THR A 264 -0.66 -36.41 -4.79
N GLY A 265 -0.34 -35.21 -5.20
CA GLY A 265 -0.46 -34.84 -6.55
C GLY A 265 0.79 -34.79 -7.38
N SER A 266 0.63 -34.39 -8.63
CA SER A 266 1.69 -34.39 -9.62
C SER A 266 2.89 -33.61 -9.12
N LYS A 267 4.05 -34.22 -9.21
CA LYS A 267 5.32 -33.55 -8.94
C LYS A 267 5.62 -32.53 -10.03
N PRO A 268 6.51 -31.56 -9.77
CA PRO A 268 6.99 -30.69 -10.85
C PRO A 268 7.42 -31.51 -12.06
N GLY A 269 6.84 -31.24 -13.22
CA GLY A 269 7.08 -32.01 -14.43
C GLY A 269 6.12 -33.19 -14.69
N GLU A 270 5.16 -33.47 -13.79
CA GLU A 270 4.09 -34.42 -14.07
C GLU A 270 2.87 -33.69 -14.65
N PHE A 271 2.29 -34.29 -15.70
CA PHE A 271 1.14 -33.75 -16.40
C PHE A 271 -0.11 -33.67 -15.51
N ASN A 272 -0.72 -32.49 -15.42
CA ASN A 272 -2.05 -32.32 -14.87
C ASN A 272 -3.05 -32.14 -16.03
N PRO A 273 -3.96 -33.08 -16.25
CA PRO A 273 -4.87 -33.05 -17.41
C PRO A 273 -5.91 -31.91 -17.39
N GLY A 274 -6.06 -31.21 -16.27
CA GLY A 274 -6.99 -30.08 -16.20
C GLY A 274 -8.46 -30.46 -16.07
N SER A 275 -9.37 -29.56 -16.52
CA SER A 275 -10.80 -29.77 -16.51
C SER A 275 -11.43 -29.26 -17.79
N TYR A 276 -12.32 -30.02 -18.36
CA TYR A 276 -13.19 -29.57 -19.44
C TYR A 276 -14.34 -28.76 -18.87
N PHE A 277 -14.84 -27.81 -19.65
CA PHE A 277 -16.05 -27.12 -19.32
C PHE A 277 -16.87 -26.76 -20.58
N ALA A 278 -18.14 -26.61 -20.37
CA ALA A 278 -19.08 -26.07 -21.36
C ALA A 278 -20.08 -25.15 -20.66
N PHE A 279 -20.72 -24.31 -21.42
CA PHE A 279 -21.81 -23.51 -20.90
C PHE A 279 -23.14 -24.15 -21.35
N ASP A 280 -23.96 -24.47 -20.39
CA ASP A 280 -25.31 -24.95 -20.65
C ASP A 280 -26.09 -23.85 -21.39
N PRO A 281 -26.59 -24.09 -22.62
CA PRO A 281 -27.25 -23.08 -23.44
C PRO A 281 -28.61 -22.63 -22.85
N VAL A 282 -29.17 -23.43 -21.95
CA VAL A 282 -30.45 -23.13 -21.29
C VAL A 282 -30.22 -22.33 -19.99
N THR A 283 -29.28 -22.77 -19.16
CA THR A 283 -29.04 -22.16 -17.84
C THR A 283 -27.94 -21.12 -17.83
N GLY A 284 -27.16 -21.00 -18.92
CA GLY A 284 -25.98 -20.16 -18.97
C GLY A 284 -24.87 -20.54 -17.97
N ARG A 285 -25.12 -21.61 -17.18
CA ARG A 285 -24.15 -22.04 -16.15
C ARG A 285 -23.00 -22.80 -16.76
N ARG A 286 -21.84 -22.62 -16.17
CA ARG A 286 -20.68 -23.42 -16.48
C ARG A 286 -20.84 -24.82 -15.87
N VAL A 287 -20.84 -25.84 -16.71
CA VAL A 287 -20.75 -27.27 -16.34
C VAL A 287 -19.29 -27.70 -16.53
N GLN A 288 -18.73 -28.44 -15.58
CA GLN A 288 -17.34 -28.86 -15.60
C GLN A 288 -17.21 -30.38 -15.44
N GLU A 289 -16.15 -30.90 -16.04
CA GLU A 289 -15.74 -32.28 -15.91
C GLU A 289 -14.24 -32.38 -15.77
N ALA A 290 -13.77 -33.11 -14.75
CA ALA A 290 -12.34 -33.38 -14.58
C ALA A 290 -11.85 -34.19 -15.78
N ALA A 291 -10.73 -33.80 -16.40
CA ALA A 291 -10.17 -34.53 -17.52
C ALA A 291 -9.67 -35.93 -17.10
N PRO A 292 -9.69 -36.92 -18.01
CA PRO A 292 -9.17 -38.25 -17.72
C PRO A 292 -7.72 -38.22 -17.22
N GLY A 293 -7.42 -38.99 -16.17
CA GLY A 293 -6.11 -39.01 -15.53
C GLY A 293 -5.94 -38.00 -14.40
N CYS A 294 -6.96 -37.21 -14.07
CA CYS A 294 -6.93 -36.34 -12.87
C CYS A 294 -6.95 -37.20 -11.60
N ASN A 295 -5.93 -37.02 -10.76
CA ASN A 295 -5.79 -37.78 -9.52
C ASN A 295 -6.59 -37.17 -8.35
N ASN A 296 -6.94 -35.87 -8.42
CA ASN A 296 -7.70 -35.17 -7.39
C ASN A 296 -8.94 -34.48 -8.02
N VAL A 297 -10.09 -35.09 -7.85
CA VAL A 297 -11.34 -34.58 -8.38
C VAL A 297 -12.21 -34.01 -7.26
N LEU A 298 -12.59 -32.75 -7.40
CA LEU A 298 -13.63 -32.14 -6.58
C LEU A 298 -14.96 -32.18 -7.34
N THR A 299 -15.97 -32.80 -6.75
CA THR A 299 -17.33 -32.82 -7.32
C THR A 299 -18.23 -31.92 -6.49
N THR A 300 -18.97 -31.04 -7.16
CA THR A 300 -19.98 -30.18 -6.55
C THR A 300 -21.30 -30.39 -7.27
N GLU A 301 -22.42 -30.44 -6.54
CA GLU A 301 -23.75 -30.64 -7.14
C GLU A 301 -24.13 -29.55 -8.16
N ALA A 302 -23.60 -28.32 -7.96
CA ALA A 302 -23.97 -27.17 -8.77
C ALA A 302 -23.15 -27.02 -10.08
N ALA A 303 -21.93 -27.53 -10.15
CA ALA A 303 -21.02 -27.27 -11.26
C ALA A 303 -20.36 -28.50 -11.88
N GLY A 304 -20.63 -29.71 -11.36
CA GLY A 304 -20.01 -30.94 -11.80
C GLY A 304 -18.64 -31.22 -11.16
N SER A 305 -17.77 -31.94 -11.86
CA SER A 305 -16.46 -32.33 -11.34
C SER A 305 -15.34 -31.47 -11.93
N ARG A 306 -14.32 -31.19 -11.14
CA ARG A 306 -13.12 -30.47 -11.62
C ARG A 306 -11.84 -31.11 -11.09
N CYS A 307 -10.82 -31.03 -11.89
CA CYS A 307 -9.48 -31.39 -11.48
C CYS A 307 -8.91 -30.28 -10.57
N ILE A 308 -8.40 -30.68 -9.42
CA ILE A 308 -7.82 -29.75 -8.46
C ILE A 308 -6.31 -29.71 -8.69
N TRP A 309 -5.82 -28.48 -8.76
CA TRP A 309 -4.40 -28.20 -8.86
C TRP A 309 -3.73 -28.42 -7.50
N GLU A 310 -2.55 -29.01 -7.51
CA GLU A 310 -1.97 -29.48 -6.29
C GLU A 310 -0.93 -28.59 -5.63
N THR A 311 -0.50 -29.01 -4.44
CA THR A 311 0.37 -28.32 -3.49
C THR A 311 1.71 -27.82 -4.05
N TRP A 312 2.23 -28.39 -5.12
CA TRP A 312 3.47 -27.92 -5.71
C TRP A 312 3.37 -26.48 -6.25
N MET A 313 2.18 -26.03 -6.68
CA MET A 313 1.95 -24.64 -7.06
C MET A 313 2.24 -23.66 -5.94
N ASN A 314 2.00 -24.07 -4.69
CA ASN A 314 2.25 -23.19 -3.54
C ASN A 314 3.74 -23.08 -3.20
N ASN A 315 4.55 -24.07 -3.63
CA ASN A 315 6.00 -23.99 -3.52
C ASN A 315 6.59 -22.95 -4.49
N GLU A 316 5.85 -22.59 -5.51
CA GLU A 316 6.28 -21.72 -6.60
C GLU A 316 5.73 -20.31 -6.49
N ILE A 317 4.72 -20.07 -5.63
CA ILE A 317 4.16 -18.76 -5.35
C ILE A 317 4.83 -18.22 -4.08
N ASP A 318 5.25 -16.96 -4.14
CA ASP A 318 5.79 -16.29 -2.96
C ASP A 318 4.65 -15.73 -2.09
N ALA A 319 4.71 -15.98 -0.79
CA ALA A 319 3.94 -15.30 0.23
C ALA A 319 4.62 -14.00 0.68
N GLY A 320 5.94 -13.93 0.52
CA GLY A 320 6.77 -12.75 0.74
C GLY A 320 7.80 -12.61 -0.37
N ALA A 321 7.85 -11.44 -1.00
CA ALA A 321 8.80 -11.19 -2.08
C ALA A 321 10.25 -11.12 -1.58
N LYS A 322 11.18 -11.56 -2.43
CA LYS A 322 12.59 -11.18 -2.28
C LYS A 322 12.71 -9.67 -2.49
N SER A 323 13.42 -8.98 -1.61
CA SER A 323 13.68 -7.54 -1.73
C SER A 323 15.16 -7.24 -1.47
N GLU A 324 15.76 -6.47 -2.35
CA GLU A 324 17.11 -5.93 -2.19
C GLU A 324 17.02 -4.40 -2.24
N ARG A 325 17.69 -3.73 -1.28
CA ARG A 325 17.70 -2.27 -1.21
C ARG A 325 19.09 -1.77 -0.86
N ASN A 326 19.60 -0.90 -1.70
CA ASN A 326 20.90 -0.28 -1.54
C ASN A 326 20.71 1.23 -1.42
N THR A 327 21.13 1.82 -0.29
CA THR A 327 20.99 3.25 -0.05
C THR A 327 22.35 3.85 0.24
N ALA A 328 22.71 4.92 -0.46
CA ALA A 328 23.87 5.75 -0.18
C ALA A 328 23.41 7.15 0.25
N TYR A 329 24.06 7.69 1.26
CA TYR A 329 23.77 9.02 1.80
C TYR A 329 25.08 9.75 2.06
N VAL A 330 25.12 11.04 1.72
CA VAL A 330 26.22 11.96 2.03
C VAL A 330 25.64 13.22 2.63
N ASN A 331 26.29 13.72 3.67
CA ASN A 331 25.96 14.98 4.30
C ASN A 331 27.25 15.76 4.53
N ALA A 332 27.25 17.05 4.21
CA ALA A 332 28.40 17.93 4.29
C ALA A 332 27.99 19.31 4.81
N HIS A 333 28.78 19.84 5.75
CA HIS A 333 28.62 21.14 6.35
C HIS A 333 29.97 21.89 6.33
N PHE A 334 29.96 23.17 5.97
CA PHE A 334 31.11 24.03 5.88
C PHE A 334 30.82 25.41 6.44
N LEU A 335 31.56 25.86 7.42
CA LEU A 335 31.45 27.22 7.96
C LEU A 335 32.21 28.22 7.07
N ILE A 336 31.47 29.18 6.52
CA ILE A 336 32.01 30.29 5.69
C ILE A 336 32.02 31.56 6.55
N GLY A 337 33.21 31.97 7.03
CA GLY A 337 33.28 33.00 8.04
C GLY A 337 32.61 32.56 9.36
N ASP A 338 32.24 33.47 10.22
CA ASP A 338 31.79 33.16 11.58
C ASP A 338 30.25 33.09 11.69
N SER A 339 29.54 33.45 10.64
CA SER A 339 28.07 33.58 10.67
C SER A 339 27.32 32.80 9.58
N THR A 340 28.04 32.15 8.68
CA THR A 340 27.40 31.47 7.53
C THR A 340 27.89 30.04 7.41
N GLU A 341 26.99 29.14 7.18
CA GLU A 341 27.22 27.72 6.92
C GLU A 341 26.67 27.35 5.54
N ALA A 342 27.51 26.72 4.72
CA ALA A 342 27.05 26.03 3.52
C ALA A 342 26.79 24.55 3.88
N PHE A 343 25.71 23.98 3.36
CA PHE A 343 25.41 22.56 3.56
C PHE A 343 24.96 21.87 2.27
N ALA A 344 25.23 20.59 2.20
CA ALA A 344 24.79 19.75 1.11
C ALA A 344 24.39 18.35 1.62
N GLU A 345 23.33 17.80 1.06
CA GLU A 345 22.86 16.44 1.32
C GLU A 345 22.64 15.74 -0.01
N ALA A 346 22.98 14.47 -0.10
CA ALA A 346 22.66 13.64 -1.26
C ALA A 346 22.24 12.24 -0.80
N THR A 347 21.12 11.76 -1.35
CA THR A 347 20.61 10.38 -1.14
C THR A 347 20.42 9.72 -2.50
N TYR A 348 20.81 8.47 -2.60
CA TYR A 348 20.48 7.59 -3.71
C TYR A 348 20.04 6.23 -3.16
N THR A 349 18.91 5.74 -3.62
CA THR A 349 18.38 4.44 -3.24
C THR A 349 17.99 3.65 -4.48
N ASP A 350 18.43 2.39 -4.52
CA ASP A 350 18.08 1.41 -5.54
C ASP A 350 17.35 0.26 -4.85
N ILE A 351 16.15 -0.06 -5.34
CA ILE A 351 15.29 -1.12 -4.81
C ILE A 351 15.01 -2.11 -5.94
N ASP A 352 15.19 -3.39 -5.66
CA ASP A 352 14.80 -4.50 -6.55
C ASP A 352 13.95 -5.48 -5.73
N LEU A 353 12.70 -5.61 -6.13
CA LEU A 353 11.78 -6.57 -5.55
C LEU A 353 11.40 -7.59 -6.61
N THR A 354 11.49 -8.87 -6.26
CA THR A 354 11.08 -9.97 -7.14
C THR A 354 10.13 -10.89 -6.40
N ALA A 355 8.99 -11.19 -7.00
CA ALA A 355 7.99 -12.12 -6.49
C ALA A 355 7.59 -13.12 -7.57
N ASN A 356 7.55 -14.40 -7.22
CA ASN A 356 7.03 -15.45 -8.09
C ASN A 356 5.51 -15.52 -7.98
N GLY A 357 4.82 -15.45 -9.11
CA GLY A 357 3.35 -15.50 -9.19
C GLY A 357 2.78 -16.90 -9.45
N GLY A 358 3.66 -17.91 -9.51
CA GLY A 358 3.30 -19.29 -9.83
C GLY A 358 3.14 -19.57 -11.32
N THR A 359 2.63 -20.74 -11.64
CA THR A 359 2.44 -21.18 -13.02
C THR A 359 1.16 -20.58 -13.61
N PRO A 360 1.17 -20.13 -14.89
CA PRO A 360 -0.02 -19.57 -15.51
C PRO A 360 -1.12 -20.61 -15.67
N ARG A 361 -2.31 -20.14 -15.51
CA ARG A 361 -3.52 -20.93 -15.76
C ARG A 361 -4.18 -20.37 -17.02
N ALA A 362 -4.35 -21.21 -18.01
CA ALA A 362 -5.22 -20.90 -19.12
C ALA A 362 -6.68 -21.04 -18.64
N TYR A 363 -7.19 -20.02 -17.97
CA TYR A 363 -8.60 -19.94 -17.61
C TYR A 363 -9.11 -18.49 -17.72
N GLY A 364 -10.31 -18.33 -18.19
CA GLY A 364 -10.99 -17.04 -18.19
C GLY A 364 -11.96 -16.90 -17.00
N THR A 365 -12.85 -15.94 -17.10
CA THR A 365 -13.84 -15.62 -16.08
C THR A 365 -14.79 -16.81 -15.79
N THR A 366 -15.24 -16.93 -14.54
CA THR A 366 -16.16 -17.98 -14.09
C THR A 366 -17.56 -17.90 -14.68
N THR A 367 -17.87 -16.81 -15.39
CA THR A 367 -19.23 -16.44 -15.82
C THR A 367 -19.55 -16.74 -17.28
N GLY A 368 -18.64 -17.37 -18.05
CA GLY A 368 -18.89 -17.61 -19.48
C GLY A 368 -18.92 -16.37 -20.37
N ASN A 369 -18.62 -15.21 -19.81
CA ASN A 369 -18.58 -13.96 -20.54
C ASN A 369 -17.17 -13.69 -21.08
N PRO A 370 -17.04 -13.04 -22.25
CA PRO A 370 -15.75 -12.59 -22.72
C PRO A 370 -15.15 -11.56 -21.76
N THR A 371 -13.81 -11.49 -21.74
CA THR A 371 -13.08 -10.46 -21.00
C THR A 371 -13.03 -9.19 -21.84
N SER A 372 -13.37 -8.05 -21.26
CA SER A 372 -13.35 -6.75 -21.92
C SER A 372 -12.21 -5.89 -21.39
N TRP A 373 -11.53 -5.17 -22.30
CA TRP A 373 -10.52 -4.17 -21.94
C TRP A 373 -10.46 -3.04 -22.96
N PHE A 374 -9.91 -1.89 -22.54
CA PHE A 374 -9.79 -0.73 -23.42
C PHE A 374 -8.58 -0.80 -24.34
N SER A 375 -8.76 -0.34 -25.60
CA SER A 375 -7.71 0.10 -26.49
C SER A 375 -7.68 1.62 -26.51
N ARG A 376 -6.65 2.22 -25.92
CA ARG A 376 -6.51 3.69 -25.83
C ARG A 376 -6.39 4.34 -27.22
N ASN A 377 -5.59 3.75 -28.11
CA ASN A 377 -5.27 4.35 -29.39
C ASN A 377 -6.42 4.27 -30.38
N THR A 378 -7.27 3.27 -30.29
CA THR A 378 -8.47 3.14 -31.15
C THR A 378 -9.72 3.73 -30.49
N GLY A 379 -9.67 4.01 -29.19
CA GLY A 379 -10.85 4.45 -28.42
C GLY A 379 -11.95 3.37 -28.30
N THR A 380 -11.63 2.11 -28.59
CA THR A 380 -12.59 1.00 -28.63
C THR A 380 -12.39 0.03 -27.47
N THR A 381 -13.44 -0.73 -27.15
CA THR A 381 -13.35 -1.83 -26.20
C THR A 381 -13.09 -3.12 -26.96
N VAL A 382 -12.03 -3.82 -26.59
CA VAL A 382 -11.75 -5.18 -27.04
C VAL A 382 -12.50 -6.14 -26.15
N ASN A 383 -13.16 -7.14 -26.73
CA ASN A 383 -13.99 -8.11 -26.02
C ASN A 383 -13.71 -9.52 -26.57
N GLN A 384 -13.02 -10.36 -25.81
CA GLN A 384 -12.52 -11.66 -26.25
C GLN A 384 -12.62 -12.74 -25.17
N PHE A 385 -12.81 -13.97 -25.59
CA PHE A 385 -12.64 -15.13 -24.72
C PHE A 385 -11.16 -15.51 -24.65
N LEU A 386 -10.68 -15.77 -23.43
CA LEU A 386 -9.29 -16.14 -23.15
C LEU A 386 -9.20 -17.58 -22.63
N TYR A 387 -9.87 -18.49 -23.32
CA TYR A 387 -9.82 -19.94 -23.02
C TYR A 387 -9.22 -20.71 -24.20
N PRO A 388 -8.46 -21.77 -23.94
CA PRO A 388 -8.29 -22.81 -24.94
C PRO A 388 -9.63 -23.51 -25.18
N TYR A 389 -10.11 -23.45 -26.42
CA TYR A 389 -11.29 -24.22 -26.85
C TYR A 389 -10.86 -25.34 -27.77
N LEU A 390 -11.41 -26.53 -27.51
CA LEU A 390 -11.16 -27.75 -28.26
C LEU A 390 -12.37 -28.12 -29.11
N GLY A 391 -12.15 -28.26 -30.39
CA GLY A 391 -13.19 -28.67 -31.33
C GLY A 391 -13.65 -30.12 -31.13
N PRO A 392 -14.75 -30.54 -31.78
CA PRO A 392 -15.33 -31.88 -31.60
C PRO A 392 -14.37 -33.02 -32.00
N ASN A 393 -13.49 -32.79 -32.98
CA ASN A 393 -12.53 -33.76 -33.50
C ASN A 393 -11.10 -33.53 -33.01
N ASN A 394 -10.91 -32.62 -32.06
CA ASN A 394 -9.59 -32.36 -31.52
C ASN A 394 -9.12 -33.55 -30.69
N GLU A 395 -7.85 -33.99 -30.87
CA GLU A 395 -7.28 -35.15 -30.20
C GLU A 395 -7.22 -35.02 -28.67
N TYR A 396 -7.24 -33.78 -28.13
CA TYR A 396 -7.27 -33.51 -26.69
C TYR A 396 -8.69 -33.38 -26.09
N ASN A 397 -9.73 -33.43 -26.93
CA ASN A 397 -11.11 -33.34 -26.48
C ASN A 397 -11.68 -34.69 -26.04
N HIS A 398 -11.35 -35.08 -24.82
CA HIS A 398 -11.87 -36.35 -24.22
C HIS A 398 -13.06 -36.14 -23.29
N ALA A 399 -13.74 -34.98 -23.38
CA ALA A 399 -14.94 -34.70 -22.59
C ALA A 399 -16.06 -35.69 -22.91
N SER A 400 -16.96 -35.87 -21.93
CA SER A 400 -18.15 -36.74 -22.11
C SER A 400 -19.03 -36.25 -23.25
N PRO A 401 -19.79 -37.15 -23.86
CA PRO A 401 -20.80 -36.80 -24.89
C PRO A 401 -21.79 -35.77 -24.36
N GLU A 402 -22.18 -35.86 -23.10
CA GLU A 402 -23.13 -34.96 -22.42
C GLU A 402 -22.56 -33.53 -22.35
N LEU A 403 -21.30 -33.35 -21.93
CA LEU A 403 -20.65 -32.05 -21.87
C LEU A 403 -20.45 -31.46 -23.28
N LYS A 404 -20.02 -32.29 -24.24
CA LYS A 404 -19.88 -31.89 -25.66
C LYS A 404 -21.17 -31.39 -26.26
N ALA A 405 -22.32 -32.02 -25.92
CA ALA A 405 -23.61 -31.65 -26.48
C ALA A 405 -24.00 -30.22 -26.14
N LEU A 406 -23.55 -29.69 -24.99
CA LEU A 406 -23.91 -28.33 -24.52
C LEU A 406 -23.43 -27.24 -25.48
N MET A 407 -22.27 -27.40 -26.13
CA MET A 407 -21.68 -26.42 -27.04
C MET A 407 -21.44 -26.95 -28.45
N GLY A 408 -22.25 -27.93 -28.91
CA GLY A 408 -22.18 -28.48 -30.29
C GLY A 408 -20.86 -29.22 -30.58
N GLY A 409 -20.29 -29.88 -29.57
CA GLY A 409 -19.04 -30.64 -29.66
C GLY A 409 -17.82 -29.88 -29.21
N VAL A 410 -17.89 -28.57 -29.06
CA VAL A 410 -16.77 -27.73 -28.56
C VAL A 410 -16.76 -27.76 -27.04
N VAL A 411 -15.60 -27.82 -26.43
CA VAL A 411 -15.41 -27.68 -24.98
C VAL A 411 -14.27 -26.70 -24.69
N GLY A 412 -14.42 -25.94 -23.62
CA GLY A 412 -13.31 -25.17 -23.07
C GLY A 412 -12.42 -26.07 -22.19
N LEU A 413 -11.14 -25.77 -22.14
CA LEU A 413 -10.17 -26.46 -21.31
C LEU A 413 -9.57 -25.53 -20.27
N GLN A 414 -9.71 -25.87 -18.99
CA GLN A 414 -8.92 -25.31 -17.90
C GLN A 414 -7.64 -26.14 -17.78
N TYR A 415 -6.52 -25.52 -17.98
CA TYR A 415 -5.25 -26.19 -18.04
C TYR A 415 -4.14 -25.40 -17.34
N LEU A 416 -3.19 -26.08 -16.73
CA LEU A 416 -2.01 -25.48 -16.11
C LEU A 416 -0.85 -25.54 -17.08
N LEU A 417 -0.29 -24.39 -17.43
CA LEU A 417 0.79 -24.26 -18.41
C LEU A 417 2.15 -24.44 -17.74
N GLN A 418 2.62 -25.69 -17.67
CA GLN A 418 3.82 -26.07 -16.89
C GLN A 418 5.14 -25.89 -17.64
N ASP A 419 5.09 -25.61 -18.93
CA ASP A 419 6.27 -25.64 -19.82
C ASP A 419 7.31 -24.55 -19.53
N VAL A 420 6.88 -23.46 -18.94
CA VAL A 420 7.75 -22.28 -18.73
C VAL A 420 8.35 -22.21 -17.32
N GLY A 421 7.92 -23.07 -16.41
CA GLY A 421 8.31 -23.04 -15.01
C GLY A 421 7.72 -21.85 -14.25
N ALA A 422 7.80 -21.88 -12.94
CA ALA A 422 7.22 -20.90 -12.03
C ALA A 422 7.79 -19.50 -12.16
N ASN A 423 9.05 -19.40 -12.45
CA ASN A 423 9.76 -18.11 -12.50
C ASN A 423 9.36 -17.24 -13.70
N HIS A 424 8.61 -17.78 -14.66
CA HIS A 424 8.13 -16.99 -15.78
C HIS A 424 6.97 -16.06 -15.40
N PHE A 425 6.15 -16.46 -14.43
CA PHE A 425 4.97 -15.71 -13.99
C PHE A 425 5.23 -15.06 -12.64
N GLY A 426 5.99 -13.99 -12.70
CA GLY A 426 6.33 -13.20 -11.56
C GLY A 426 6.13 -11.72 -11.84
N GLN A 427 6.40 -10.96 -10.82
CA GLN A 427 6.53 -9.53 -10.89
C GLN A 427 7.92 -9.15 -10.39
N ARG A 428 8.56 -8.23 -11.10
CA ARG A 428 9.77 -7.57 -10.63
C ARG A 428 9.53 -6.07 -10.66
N ASN A 429 9.77 -5.43 -9.53
CA ASN A 429 9.71 -3.98 -9.42
C ASN A 429 11.09 -3.45 -9.11
N THR A 430 11.56 -2.50 -9.89
CA THR A 430 12.78 -1.75 -9.63
C THR A 430 12.45 -0.29 -9.41
N ASP A 431 13.10 0.35 -8.44
CA ASP A 431 13.00 1.79 -8.23
C ASP A 431 14.38 2.40 -8.00
N GLN A 432 14.64 3.50 -8.66
CA GLN A 432 15.82 4.32 -8.48
C GLN A 432 15.38 5.70 -8.01
N SER A 433 15.62 5.98 -6.75
CA SER A 433 15.27 7.26 -6.13
C SER A 433 16.52 8.06 -5.80
N TYR A 434 16.48 9.36 -6.05
CA TYR A 434 17.55 10.27 -5.68
C TYR A 434 17.00 11.53 -5.02
N ARG A 435 17.81 12.14 -4.16
CA ARG A 435 17.54 13.47 -3.60
C ARG A 435 18.87 14.18 -3.38
N VAL A 436 18.95 15.45 -3.79
CA VAL A 436 20.08 16.34 -3.55
C VAL A 436 19.54 17.66 -3.02
N VAL A 437 20.10 18.13 -1.92
CA VAL A 437 19.83 19.43 -1.33
C VAL A 437 21.13 20.18 -1.18
N THR A 438 21.12 21.45 -1.51
CA THR A 438 22.25 22.35 -1.23
C THR A 438 21.71 23.69 -0.76
N GLY A 439 22.36 24.27 0.22
CA GLY A 439 21.87 25.51 0.80
C GLY A 439 22.91 26.27 1.61
N LEU A 440 22.48 27.42 2.03
CA LEU A 440 23.19 28.32 2.92
C LEU A 440 22.29 28.64 4.11
N ARG A 441 22.86 28.74 5.29
CA ARG A 441 22.19 29.25 6.49
C ARG A 441 23.15 30.06 7.32
N GLY A 442 22.64 30.94 8.14
CA GLY A 442 23.47 31.77 8.94
C GLY A 442 22.73 32.77 9.82
N THR A 443 23.45 33.71 10.38
CA THR A 443 22.94 34.81 11.20
C THR A 443 23.22 36.16 10.56
N ALA A 444 22.25 37.07 10.68
CA ALA A 444 22.38 38.46 10.26
C ALA A 444 21.84 39.37 11.41
N GLY A 445 22.72 39.83 12.28
CA GLY A 445 22.34 40.36 13.57
C GLY A 445 21.67 39.30 14.43
N ASP A 446 20.51 39.61 14.99
CA ASP A 446 19.72 38.70 15.83
C ASP A 446 18.80 37.77 15.01
N TRP A 447 18.86 37.82 13.66
CA TRP A 447 18.04 37.03 12.77
C TRP A 447 18.83 35.85 12.20
N ASN A 448 18.24 34.66 12.28
CA ASN A 448 18.70 33.46 11.58
C ASN A 448 18.04 33.38 10.20
N TRP A 449 18.75 32.97 9.19
CA TRP A 449 18.24 32.76 7.85
C TRP A 449 18.71 31.44 7.26
N GLU A 450 17.91 30.88 6.39
CA GLU A 450 18.26 29.67 5.63
C GLU A 450 17.63 29.75 4.24
N THR A 451 18.36 29.31 3.21
CA THR A 451 17.85 29.10 1.87
C THR A 451 18.46 27.84 1.27
N ALA A 452 17.66 27.08 0.54
CA ALA A 452 18.13 25.86 -0.10
C ALA A 452 17.42 25.60 -1.42
N PHE A 453 18.13 24.90 -2.30
CA PHE A 453 17.60 24.26 -3.47
C PHE A 453 17.62 22.75 -3.26
N ALA A 454 16.48 22.10 -3.50
CA ALA A 454 16.32 20.65 -3.42
C ALA A 454 15.85 20.10 -4.77
N THR A 455 16.42 19.00 -5.19
CA THR A 455 15.94 18.20 -6.34
C THR A 455 15.83 16.75 -5.92
N ALA A 456 14.70 16.13 -6.24
CA ALA A 456 14.43 14.73 -5.94
C ALA A 456 13.67 14.08 -7.09
N GLY A 457 13.77 12.76 -7.23
CA GLY A 457 13.04 12.01 -8.23
C GLY A 457 13.04 10.52 -7.93
N SER A 458 12.09 9.82 -8.54
CA SER A 458 11.97 8.36 -8.52
C SER A 458 11.67 7.88 -9.93
N HIS A 459 12.35 6.83 -10.35
CA HIS A 459 12.12 6.09 -11.59
C HIS A 459 11.81 4.65 -11.24
N SER A 460 10.55 4.27 -11.41
CA SER A 460 10.07 2.92 -11.12
C SER A 460 9.76 2.17 -12.41
N VAL A 461 10.15 0.90 -12.47
CA VAL A 461 9.81 -0.02 -13.56
C VAL A 461 9.18 -1.27 -12.97
N THR A 462 7.95 -1.54 -13.34
CA THR A 462 7.24 -2.77 -13.00
C THR A 462 7.25 -3.70 -14.20
N TYR A 463 7.90 -4.85 -14.07
CA TYR A 463 7.86 -5.94 -15.05
C TYR A 463 6.80 -6.94 -14.64
N GLN A 464 5.85 -7.24 -15.54
CA GLN A 464 4.77 -8.20 -15.31
C GLN A 464 4.66 -9.18 -16.46
N THR A 465 4.33 -10.43 -16.14
CA THR A 465 4.10 -11.51 -17.11
C THR A 465 2.71 -12.13 -16.99
N THR A 466 1.84 -11.53 -16.19
CA THR A 466 0.50 -12.08 -15.87
C THR A 466 -0.57 -11.76 -16.92
N ASN A 467 -0.28 -10.88 -17.90
CA ASN A 467 -1.25 -10.43 -18.88
C ASN A 467 -1.08 -11.18 -20.22
N VAL A 468 -2.19 -11.30 -20.93
CA VAL A 468 -2.26 -12.08 -22.18
C VAL A 468 -2.04 -11.17 -23.39
N ASN A 469 -1.10 -11.53 -24.26
CA ASN A 469 -1.03 -11.01 -25.62
C ASN A 469 -2.01 -11.78 -26.50
N LEU A 470 -2.96 -11.08 -27.11
CA LEU A 470 -4.06 -11.70 -27.85
C LEU A 470 -3.56 -12.50 -29.06
N ALA A 471 -2.63 -11.97 -29.85
CA ALA A 471 -2.09 -12.65 -31.02
C ALA A 471 -1.30 -13.90 -30.63
N GLY A 472 -0.45 -13.82 -29.61
CA GLY A 472 0.29 -14.96 -29.07
C GLY A 472 -0.64 -16.04 -28.50
N PHE A 473 -1.69 -15.63 -27.80
CA PHE A 473 -2.69 -16.55 -27.25
C PHE A 473 -3.45 -17.28 -28.37
N GLN A 474 -3.87 -16.56 -29.41
CA GLN A 474 -4.53 -17.18 -30.58
C GLN A 474 -3.60 -18.09 -31.36
N LYS A 475 -2.33 -17.75 -31.47
CA LYS A 475 -1.31 -18.62 -32.08
C LYS A 475 -1.10 -19.91 -31.29
N ALA A 476 -1.04 -19.81 -29.94
CA ALA A 476 -0.87 -20.98 -29.09
C ALA A 476 -2.09 -21.90 -29.09
N PHE A 477 -3.28 -21.34 -28.88
CA PHE A 477 -4.50 -22.07 -28.59
C PHE A 477 -5.52 -22.12 -29.76
N GLY A 478 -5.16 -21.53 -30.91
CA GLY A 478 -5.99 -21.43 -32.10
C GLY A 478 -6.89 -20.20 -32.10
N PRO A 479 -7.06 -19.55 -33.26
CA PRO A 479 -8.05 -18.50 -33.40
C PRO A 479 -9.47 -19.08 -33.29
N TYR A 480 -10.30 -18.40 -32.51
CA TYR A 480 -11.72 -18.70 -32.48
C TYR A 480 -12.53 -17.42 -32.79
N THR A 481 -13.71 -17.63 -33.35
CA THR A 481 -14.70 -16.58 -33.49
C THR A 481 -15.98 -17.01 -32.80
N ILE A 482 -16.80 -16.02 -32.46
CA ILE A 482 -18.15 -16.27 -31.98
C ILE A 482 -19.06 -16.04 -33.16
N ASP A 483 -19.84 -17.06 -33.49
CA ASP A 483 -20.90 -16.91 -34.47
C ASP A 483 -21.90 -15.88 -33.92
N PRO A 484 -22.07 -14.74 -34.60
CA PRO A 484 -22.97 -13.71 -34.13
C PRO A 484 -24.43 -14.15 -34.13
N GLY A 485 -24.74 -15.18 -34.92
CA GLY A 485 -26.07 -15.73 -35.07
C GLY A 485 -26.48 -16.70 -33.95
N THR A 486 -25.57 -17.53 -33.53
CA THR A 486 -25.84 -18.60 -32.57
C THR A 486 -25.15 -18.40 -31.21
N GLY A 487 -24.25 -17.43 -31.09
CA GLY A 487 -23.41 -17.27 -29.91
C GLY A 487 -22.40 -18.43 -29.71
N ARG A 488 -22.29 -19.33 -30.68
CA ARG A 488 -21.42 -20.50 -30.59
C ARG A 488 -19.99 -20.14 -30.89
N VAL A 489 -19.05 -20.74 -30.14
CA VAL A 489 -17.63 -20.65 -30.42
C VAL A 489 -17.32 -21.48 -31.66
N ILE A 490 -16.79 -20.81 -32.71
CA ILE A 490 -16.28 -21.45 -33.93
C ILE A 490 -14.77 -21.47 -33.82
N ILE A 491 -14.20 -22.65 -33.87
CA ILE A 491 -12.75 -22.84 -33.89
C ILE A 491 -12.35 -22.98 -35.35
N SER A 492 -11.51 -22.04 -35.82
CA SER A 492 -11.05 -22.00 -37.21
C SER A 492 -9.80 -22.86 -37.41
N ASP A 493 -9.08 -23.22 -36.34
CA ASP A 493 -7.85 -24.00 -36.44
C ASP A 493 -7.59 -24.86 -35.20
N HIS A 494 -6.68 -25.83 -35.31
CA HIS A 494 -6.25 -26.63 -34.18
C HIS A 494 -5.22 -25.84 -33.37
N PRO A 495 -5.20 -25.98 -32.00
CA PRO A 495 -4.15 -25.40 -31.18
C PRO A 495 -2.75 -25.83 -31.63
N ALA A 496 -1.81 -24.90 -31.73
CA ALA A 496 -0.41 -25.22 -31.95
C ALA A 496 0.25 -25.78 -30.68
N TYR A 497 -0.29 -25.40 -29.54
CA TYR A 497 0.11 -25.90 -28.22
C TYR A 497 -0.33 -27.35 -28.03
N LYS A 498 0.62 -28.24 -27.72
CA LYS A 498 0.37 -29.67 -27.48
C LYS A 498 0.12 -29.92 -26.01
N PHE A 499 -1.11 -30.10 -25.63
CA PHE A 499 -1.48 -30.39 -24.23
C PHE A 499 -0.90 -31.73 -23.79
N GLY A 500 -0.27 -31.75 -22.61
CA GLY A 500 0.35 -32.94 -22.03
C GLY A 500 1.81 -33.14 -22.43
N GLU A 501 2.38 -32.31 -23.25
CA GLU A 501 3.78 -32.35 -23.65
C GLU A 501 4.52 -31.14 -23.08
N ILE A 502 5.55 -31.40 -22.26
CA ILE A 502 6.46 -30.34 -21.78
C ILE A 502 7.59 -30.25 -22.80
N SER A 503 7.63 -29.17 -23.56
CA SER A 503 8.61 -28.98 -24.62
C SER A 503 9.04 -27.52 -24.81
N ASP A 504 10.23 -27.29 -25.38
CA ASP A 504 10.72 -25.95 -25.71
C ASP A 504 9.79 -25.25 -26.73
N ALA A 505 9.13 -26.01 -27.60
CA ALA A 505 8.17 -25.49 -28.57
C ALA A 505 6.93 -24.94 -27.87
N ASN A 506 6.35 -25.69 -26.96
CA ASN A 506 5.24 -25.25 -26.12
C ASN A 506 5.65 -24.04 -25.26
N ALA A 507 6.82 -24.10 -24.62
CA ALA A 507 7.34 -22.98 -23.82
C ALA A 507 7.50 -21.69 -24.63
N ALA A 508 7.90 -21.79 -25.90
CA ALA A 508 7.98 -20.62 -26.79
C ALA A 508 6.60 -20.02 -27.07
N LEU A 509 5.59 -20.84 -27.32
CA LEU A 509 4.20 -20.41 -27.54
C LEU A 509 3.64 -19.72 -26.29
N ILE A 510 3.92 -20.25 -25.09
CA ILE A 510 3.45 -19.65 -23.83
C ILE A 510 4.13 -18.31 -23.56
N ARG A 511 5.45 -18.17 -23.82
CA ARG A 511 6.14 -16.87 -23.68
C ARG A 511 5.60 -15.83 -24.66
N GLU A 512 5.13 -16.23 -25.83
CA GLU A 512 4.50 -15.31 -26.79
C GLU A 512 3.06 -14.96 -26.36
N ALA A 513 2.31 -15.91 -25.81
CA ALA A 513 0.96 -15.70 -25.28
C ALA A 513 0.93 -14.85 -23.99
N PHE A 514 1.97 -14.98 -23.17
CA PHE A 514 2.13 -14.26 -21.90
C PHE A 514 3.52 -13.58 -21.88
N PRO A 515 3.70 -12.51 -22.65
CA PRO A 515 4.97 -11.81 -22.70
C PRO A 515 5.22 -11.03 -21.40
N THR A 516 6.50 -10.86 -21.07
CA THR A 516 6.88 -9.87 -20.07
C THR A 516 6.72 -8.48 -20.68
N PHE A 517 6.01 -7.60 -20.01
CA PHE A 517 5.91 -6.20 -20.38
C PHE A 517 6.26 -5.32 -19.18
N ASP A 518 6.69 -4.11 -19.47
CA ASP A 518 7.11 -3.13 -18.49
C ASP A 518 6.14 -1.95 -18.43
N ILE A 519 6.02 -1.40 -17.23
CA ILE A 519 5.34 -0.14 -16.95
C ILE A 519 6.37 0.76 -16.29
N GLU A 520 6.82 1.78 -17.01
CA GLU A 520 7.77 2.76 -16.51
C GLU A 520 7.06 4.00 -15.99
N SER A 521 7.57 4.56 -14.91
CA SER A 521 7.01 5.76 -14.28
C SER A 521 8.10 6.63 -13.69
N TRP A 522 7.96 7.95 -13.85
CA TRP A 522 8.89 8.95 -13.31
C TRP A 522 8.18 10.01 -12.51
N THR A 523 8.74 10.34 -11.36
CA THR A 523 8.39 11.54 -10.60
C THR A 523 9.61 12.43 -10.43
N ARG A 524 9.42 13.74 -10.43
CA ARG A 524 10.48 14.71 -10.11
C ARG A 524 9.91 15.86 -9.30
N LEU A 525 10.69 16.32 -8.35
CA LEU A 525 10.40 17.44 -7.47
C LEU A 525 11.62 18.37 -7.45
N HIS A 526 11.42 19.65 -7.74
CA HIS A 526 12.42 20.69 -7.59
C HIS A 526 11.84 21.77 -6.67
N THR A 527 12.54 22.13 -5.62
CA THR A 527 12.09 23.14 -4.65
C THR A 527 13.18 24.14 -4.39
N LEU A 528 12.86 25.41 -4.42
CA LEU A 528 13.65 26.51 -3.87
C LEU A 528 12.89 27.03 -2.65
N ASP A 529 13.52 26.99 -1.49
CA ASP A 529 12.94 27.48 -0.24
C ASP A 529 13.85 28.50 0.43
N GLY A 530 13.25 29.37 1.25
CA GLY A 530 13.97 30.30 2.10
C GLY A 530 13.15 30.71 3.29
N LYS A 531 13.82 30.89 4.42
CA LYS A 531 13.23 31.39 5.66
C LYS A 531 14.17 32.30 6.41
N ILE A 532 13.59 33.19 7.20
CA ILE A 532 14.28 34.04 8.15
C ILE A 532 13.48 34.06 9.46
N GLU A 533 14.14 33.93 10.61
CA GLU A 533 13.50 33.95 11.93
C GLU A 533 14.31 34.81 12.92
N GLY A 534 13.61 35.51 13.82
CA GLY A 534 14.28 36.35 14.81
C GLY A 534 13.32 37.09 15.73
N PRO A 535 13.87 37.90 16.65
CA PRO A 535 13.07 38.75 17.53
C PRO A 535 12.40 39.88 16.73
N LEU A 536 11.11 40.12 16.99
CA LEU A 536 10.34 41.20 16.35
C LEU A 536 10.23 42.43 17.27
N PHE A 537 9.79 42.22 18.50
CA PHE A 537 9.78 43.20 19.60
C PHE A 537 9.63 42.47 20.94
N THR A 538 9.82 43.20 22.05
CA THR A 538 9.74 42.66 23.40
C THR A 538 8.47 43.13 24.11
N LEU A 539 7.69 42.14 24.62
CA LEU A 539 6.61 42.34 25.58
C LEU A 539 7.13 42.30 27.03
N PRO A 540 6.32 42.76 28.02
CA PRO A 540 6.73 42.61 29.42
C PRO A 540 7.10 41.19 29.85
N ALA A 541 6.51 40.17 29.19
CA ALA A 541 6.73 38.74 29.47
C ALA A 541 7.85 38.09 28.64
N GLY A 542 8.44 38.81 27.68
CA GLY A 542 9.55 38.28 26.87
C GLY A 542 9.52 38.73 25.41
N GLU A 543 10.43 38.18 24.63
CA GLU A 543 10.56 38.48 23.21
C GLU A 543 9.45 37.83 22.37
N VAL A 544 8.79 38.64 21.54
CA VAL A 544 7.97 38.15 20.43
C VAL A 544 8.90 37.80 19.28
N ARG A 545 8.88 36.52 18.87
CA ARG A 545 9.68 36.03 17.73
C ARG A 545 8.80 35.81 16.54
N ALA A 546 9.36 36.01 15.36
CA ALA A 546 8.66 35.75 14.10
C ALA A 546 9.55 35.03 13.10
N ALA A 547 8.92 34.25 12.22
CA ALA A 547 9.54 33.64 11.06
C ALA A 547 8.75 33.99 9.80
N PHE A 548 9.47 34.23 8.70
CA PHE A 548 8.90 34.49 7.38
C PHE A 548 9.62 33.64 6.36
N GLY A 549 8.92 33.16 5.36
CA GLY A 549 9.54 32.35 4.34
C GLY A 549 8.72 32.17 3.08
N PHE A 550 9.35 31.50 2.11
CA PHE A 550 8.76 31.18 0.83
C PHE A 550 9.14 29.77 0.36
N ASN A 551 8.31 29.19 -0.52
CA ASN A 551 8.62 28.01 -1.29
C ASN A 551 8.22 28.22 -2.75
N ALA A 552 9.07 27.79 -3.69
CA ALA A 552 8.76 27.66 -5.11
C ALA A 552 9.06 26.23 -5.53
N THR A 553 8.03 25.52 -5.98
CA THR A 553 8.14 24.08 -6.24
C THR A 553 7.67 23.75 -7.65
N ARG A 554 8.40 22.86 -8.35
CA ARG A 554 8.00 22.25 -9.62
C ARG A 554 7.90 20.75 -9.45
N GLU A 555 6.74 20.20 -9.77
CA GLU A 555 6.45 18.76 -9.74
C GLU A 555 6.17 18.24 -11.14
N THR A 556 6.62 17.00 -11.41
CA THR A 556 6.27 16.26 -12.62
C THR A 556 5.95 14.82 -12.29
N PHE A 557 4.98 14.26 -12.99
CA PHE A 557 4.64 12.84 -12.97
C PHE A 557 4.39 12.37 -14.40
N TYR A 558 5.08 11.31 -14.82
CA TYR A 558 5.00 10.80 -16.18
C TYR A 558 5.02 9.27 -16.20
N THR A 559 4.01 8.68 -16.84
CA THR A 559 3.89 7.24 -17.12
C THR A 559 3.36 7.11 -18.55
N PRO A 560 4.17 6.72 -19.53
CA PRO A 560 3.73 6.65 -20.94
C PRO A 560 2.69 5.56 -21.19
N GLY A 561 2.63 4.55 -20.30
CA GLY A 561 1.89 3.31 -20.54
C GLY A 561 2.57 2.39 -21.54
N ASN A 562 2.22 1.12 -21.52
CA ASN A 562 2.76 0.15 -22.47
C ASN A 562 2.12 0.33 -23.87
N PRO A 563 2.89 0.40 -24.97
CA PRO A 563 2.36 0.62 -26.32
C PRO A 563 1.41 -0.48 -26.80
N ASP A 564 1.68 -1.75 -26.49
CA ASP A 564 0.85 -2.88 -26.92
C ASP A 564 -0.48 -2.91 -26.14
N ALA A 565 -0.44 -2.56 -24.86
CA ALA A 565 -1.65 -2.38 -24.07
C ALA A 565 -2.46 -1.16 -24.58
N ALA A 566 -1.80 -0.08 -24.97
CA ALA A 566 -2.46 1.08 -25.56
C ALA A 566 -3.18 0.75 -26.88
N ASN A 567 -2.65 -0.22 -27.65
CA ASN A 567 -3.27 -0.73 -28.89
C ASN A 567 -4.32 -1.83 -28.63
N GLY A 568 -4.55 -2.23 -27.38
CA GLY A 568 -5.48 -3.29 -27.01
C GLY A 568 -4.99 -4.71 -27.33
N LEU A 569 -3.68 -4.87 -27.59
CA LEU A 569 -3.04 -6.16 -27.90
C LEU A 569 -2.73 -6.96 -26.63
N ILE A 570 -2.62 -6.31 -25.47
CA ILE A 570 -2.41 -6.92 -24.16
C ILE A 570 -3.62 -6.65 -23.27
N THR A 571 -4.06 -7.69 -22.54
CA THR A 571 -5.22 -7.61 -21.65
C THR A 571 -4.94 -6.82 -20.39
N GLN A 572 -5.98 -6.21 -19.83
CA GLN A 572 -6.08 -5.63 -18.50
C GLN A 572 -5.25 -4.34 -18.22
N GLN A 573 -4.19 -4.37 -17.40
CA GLN A 573 -3.73 -3.18 -16.66
C GLN A 573 -2.72 -2.28 -17.39
N GLY A 574 -2.06 -2.78 -18.41
CA GLY A 574 -0.92 -2.09 -19.04
C GLY A 574 -1.24 -0.79 -19.80
N GLY A 575 -2.51 -0.43 -19.93
CA GLY A 575 -2.96 0.78 -20.63
C GLY A 575 -2.96 2.07 -19.81
N SER A 576 -2.74 2.01 -18.49
CA SER A 576 -2.69 3.19 -17.64
C SER A 576 -1.55 4.12 -18.03
N TRP A 577 -1.83 5.42 -18.11
CA TRP A 577 -0.85 6.43 -18.52
C TRP A 577 -1.14 7.76 -17.84
N PHE A 578 -0.07 8.55 -17.61
CA PHE A 578 -0.16 9.87 -16.99
C PHE A 578 0.88 10.82 -17.58
N ASP A 579 0.51 12.08 -17.73
CA ASP A 579 1.40 13.21 -18.00
C ASP A 579 0.90 14.41 -17.19
N GLY A 580 1.65 14.76 -16.15
CA GLY A 580 1.31 15.86 -15.26
C GLY A 580 2.52 16.67 -14.86
N ARG A 581 2.36 17.99 -14.84
CA ARG A 581 3.37 18.94 -14.36
C ARG A 581 2.72 20.18 -13.80
N ARG A 582 3.29 20.72 -12.71
CA ARG A 582 2.82 21.99 -12.15
C ARG A 582 3.94 22.75 -11.45
N ASN A 583 3.77 24.07 -11.37
CA ASN A 583 4.58 24.95 -10.54
C ASN A 583 3.69 25.50 -9.42
N THR A 584 4.19 25.48 -8.21
CA THR A 584 3.47 25.97 -7.03
C THR A 584 4.34 26.98 -6.28
N TYR A 585 3.72 27.97 -5.66
CA TYR A 585 4.38 29.04 -4.91
C TYR A 585 3.70 29.20 -3.57
N ALA A 586 4.47 29.46 -2.51
CA ALA A 586 3.90 29.73 -1.21
C ALA A 586 4.70 30.80 -0.46
N LEU A 587 3.96 31.54 0.38
CA LEU A 587 4.51 32.47 1.38
C LEU A 587 3.94 32.08 2.73
N PHE A 588 4.76 32.17 3.77
CA PHE A 588 4.30 31.92 5.14
C PHE A 588 4.90 32.91 6.15
N ALA A 589 4.15 33.11 7.22
CA ALA A 589 4.56 33.88 8.38
C ALA A 589 4.13 33.12 9.65
N GLU A 590 4.99 33.13 10.67
CA GLU A 590 4.78 32.50 11.96
C GLU A 590 5.22 33.45 13.05
N THR A 591 4.54 33.43 14.20
CA THR A 591 4.96 34.20 15.38
C THR A 591 4.70 33.42 16.65
N VAL A 592 5.56 33.62 17.63
CA VAL A 592 5.42 33.14 19.00
C VAL A 592 5.52 34.34 19.93
N ALA A 593 4.51 34.53 20.76
CA ALA A 593 4.37 35.69 21.64
C ALA A 593 4.08 35.24 23.08
N PRO A 594 4.98 35.47 24.03
CA PRO A 594 4.70 35.31 25.46
C PRO A 594 3.79 36.47 25.92
N LEU A 595 2.46 36.20 26.01
CA LEU A 595 1.47 37.20 26.39
C LEU A 595 1.56 37.53 27.89
N THR A 596 1.88 36.55 28.70
CA THR A 596 2.20 36.65 30.12
C THR A 596 3.30 35.63 30.45
N ASP A 597 3.88 35.68 31.65
CA ASP A 597 4.86 34.70 32.15
C ASP A 597 4.34 33.25 32.12
N LYS A 598 3.01 33.04 31.94
CA LYS A 598 2.35 31.76 31.96
C LYS A 598 1.57 31.43 30.67
N LEU A 599 1.38 32.40 29.80
CA LEU A 599 0.57 32.24 28.60
C LEU A 599 1.36 32.62 27.37
N GLU A 600 1.57 31.68 26.48
CA GLU A 600 2.19 31.86 25.17
C GLU A 600 1.19 31.62 24.03
N LEU A 601 1.23 32.48 23.04
CA LEU A 601 0.45 32.41 21.81
C LEU A 601 1.35 32.05 20.64
N GLU A 602 0.98 31.03 19.88
CA GLU A 602 1.54 30.71 18.57
C GLU A 602 0.52 31.09 17.48
N ALA A 603 0.95 31.75 16.42
CA ALA A 603 0.12 32.02 15.26
C ALA A 603 0.91 31.83 13.97
N ALA A 604 0.34 31.14 13.01
CA ALA A 604 0.94 30.94 11.70
C ALA A 604 -0.11 31.13 10.58
N LEU A 605 0.37 31.61 9.45
CA LEU A 605 -0.42 31.81 8.25
C LEU A 605 0.38 31.47 7.01
N ARG A 606 -0.19 30.64 6.14
CA ARG A 606 0.42 30.28 4.87
C ARG A 606 -0.57 30.52 3.73
N VAL A 607 -0.04 31.00 2.61
CA VAL A 607 -0.76 31.16 1.34
C VAL A 607 -0.07 30.37 0.27
N ASP A 608 -0.77 29.38 -0.31
CA ASP A 608 -0.27 28.54 -1.39
C ASP A 608 -1.00 28.88 -2.70
N LYS A 609 -0.25 29.09 -3.78
CA LYS A 609 -0.78 29.32 -5.14
C LYS A 609 -0.44 28.14 -6.04
N TYR A 610 -1.47 27.52 -6.58
CA TYR A 610 -1.44 26.46 -7.58
C TYR A 610 -1.97 26.99 -8.92
N PRO A 611 -1.60 26.39 -10.09
CA PRO A 611 -2.13 26.81 -11.38
C PRO A 611 -3.63 26.49 -11.51
N ASP A 612 -4.08 25.39 -10.93
CA ASP A 612 -5.36 24.75 -11.21
C ASP A 612 -6.51 25.29 -10.34
N PHE A 613 -6.21 26.04 -9.26
CA PHE A 613 -7.24 26.61 -8.38
C PHE A 613 -6.81 27.95 -7.74
N SER A 614 -7.75 28.62 -7.10
CA SER A 614 -7.50 29.88 -6.39
C SER A 614 -6.50 29.67 -5.24
N ALA A 615 -5.83 30.77 -4.83
CA ALA A 615 -4.90 30.72 -3.71
C ALA A 615 -5.57 30.11 -2.47
N ASN A 616 -4.85 29.21 -1.79
CA ASN A 616 -5.29 28.55 -0.58
C ASN A 616 -4.66 29.21 0.64
N LEU A 617 -5.49 29.52 1.65
CA LEU A 617 -5.07 30.08 2.93
C LEU A 617 -5.12 28.98 3.99
N ALA A 618 -4.05 28.81 4.78
CA ALA A 618 -3.96 27.87 5.89
C ALA A 618 -3.52 28.60 7.17
N PRO A 619 -4.46 29.01 8.05
CA PRO A 619 -4.17 29.60 9.35
C PRO A 619 -3.94 28.51 10.41
N LYS A 620 -3.16 28.86 11.45
CA LYS A 620 -3.00 28.09 12.69
C LYS A 620 -2.90 29.03 13.87
N LEU A 621 -3.56 28.67 14.98
CA LEU A 621 -3.44 29.29 16.28
C LEU A 621 -3.15 28.20 17.31
N GLY A 622 -2.21 28.47 18.22
CA GLY A 622 -1.85 27.61 19.33
C GLY A 622 -1.76 28.43 20.62
N LEU A 623 -2.14 27.82 21.73
CA LEU A 623 -2.01 28.39 23.06
C LEU A 623 -1.40 27.37 23.99
N THR A 624 -0.40 27.82 24.79
CA THR A 624 0.11 27.09 25.95
C THR A 624 -0.09 27.94 27.19
N TYR A 625 -0.60 27.29 28.25
CA TYR A 625 -0.85 27.95 29.54
C TYR A 625 -0.24 27.12 30.67
N GLN A 626 0.81 27.65 31.29
CA GLN A 626 1.46 27.08 32.47
C GLN A 626 0.63 27.42 33.72
N MET A 627 -0.34 26.53 34.05
CA MET A 627 -1.24 26.74 35.17
C MET A 627 -0.47 26.71 36.48
N PHE A 628 0.37 25.68 36.67
CA PHE A 628 1.32 25.49 37.78
C PHE A 628 2.64 24.98 37.19
N ASP A 629 3.72 25.01 37.97
CA ASP A 629 5.03 24.52 37.51
C ASP A 629 4.98 23.07 37.00
N GLN A 630 4.02 22.27 37.50
CA GLN A 630 3.87 20.87 37.16
C GLN A 630 2.74 20.61 36.15
N LEU A 631 1.96 21.65 35.77
CA LEU A 631 0.77 21.45 34.93
C LEU A 631 0.67 22.49 33.83
N MET A 632 0.79 22.05 32.60
CA MET A 632 0.60 22.87 31.39
C MET A 632 -0.69 22.42 30.67
N LEU A 633 -1.47 23.38 30.22
CA LEU A 633 -2.57 23.20 29.28
C LEU A 633 -2.13 23.68 27.91
N ARG A 634 -2.50 22.92 26.86
CA ARG A 634 -2.21 23.28 25.48
C ARG A 634 -3.40 23.08 24.57
N GLY A 635 -3.47 23.84 23.49
CA GLY A 635 -4.50 23.63 22.50
C GLY A 635 -4.20 24.34 21.18
N THR A 636 -4.65 23.73 20.08
CA THR A 636 -4.45 24.28 18.74
C THR A 636 -5.74 24.28 17.95
N TYR A 637 -5.85 25.22 17.02
CA TYR A 637 -6.80 25.18 15.92
C TYR A 637 -6.07 25.51 14.62
N SER A 638 -6.28 24.70 13.60
CA SER A 638 -5.68 24.91 12.28
C SER A 638 -6.62 24.55 11.15
N GLU A 639 -6.43 25.19 10.00
CA GLU A 639 -7.03 24.76 8.75
C GLU A 639 -5.95 24.15 7.84
N GLY A 640 -6.17 22.90 7.45
CA GLY A 640 -5.33 22.17 6.55
C GLY A 640 -5.94 22.01 5.16
N PHE A 641 -5.12 21.59 4.20
CA PHE A 641 -5.60 21.25 2.87
C PHE A 641 -4.75 20.16 2.22
N ARG A 642 -5.36 19.46 1.25
CA ARG A 642 -4.66 18.60 0.29
C ARG A 642 -4.96 19.07 -1.13
N ALA A 643 -3.93 19.40 -1.88
CA ALA A 643 -4.06 19.67 -3.30
C ALA A 643 -4.34 18.35 -4.06
N PRO A 644 -5.15 18.36 -5.15
CA PRO A 644 -5.24 17.21 -6.03
C PRO A 644 -3.86 16.77 -6.49
N SER A 645 -3.58 15.47 -6.51
CA SER A 645 -2.32 14.94 -7.04
C SER A 645 -2.26 15.07 -8.56
N LEU A 646 -1.06 14.93 -9.16
CA LEU A 646 -0.92 14.93 -10.62
C LEU A 646 -1.61 13.72 -11.29
N ALA A 647 -1.78 12.62 -10.55
CA ALA A 647 -2.58 11.48 -11.02
C ALA A 647 -4.09 11.78 -11.03
N GLU A 648 -4.56 12.66 -10.13
CA GLU A 648 -5.98 13.02 -10.01
C GLU A 648 -6.37 14.20 -10.93
N ALA A 649 -5.47 15.18 -11.16
CA ALA A 649 -5.75 16.42 -11.88
C ALA A 649 -4.93 16.63 -13.17
N GLY A 650 -3.96 15.77 -13.48
CA GLY A 650 -3.16 15.83 -14.71
C GLY A 650 -3.92 15.40 -15.95
N THR A 651 -3.21 14.85 -16.92
CA THR A 651 -3.78 14.14 -18.08
C THR A 651 -3.46 12.67 -17.96
N GLY A 652 -4.39 11.79 -18.39
CA GLY A 652 -4.16 10.37 -18.27
C GLY A 652 -5.42 9.54 -18.09
N GLY A 653 -5.21 8.34 -17.58
CA GLY A 653 -6.30 7.44 -17.20
C GLY A 653 -5.79 6.12 -16.64
N VAL A 654 -6.53 5.59 -15.69
CA VAL A 654 -6.32 4.27 -15.10
C VAL A 654 -7.30 3.29 -15.74
N PHE A 655 -6.75 2.25 -16.35
CA PHE A 655 -7.52 1.16 -16.91
C PHE A 655 -7.56 -0.01 -15.93
N ALA A 656 -8.74 -0.53 -15.65
CA ALA A 656 -8.95 -1.68 -14.79
C ALA A 656 -10.24 -2.40 -15.17
N GLN A 657 -10.61 -3.43 -14.40
CA GLN A 657 -11.90 -4.10 -14.50
C GLN A 657 -12.72 -3.87 -13.22
N ILE A 658 -14.02 -3.88 -13.37
CA ILE A 658 -14.98 -3.98 -12.27
C ILE A 658 -15.52 -5.39 -12.30
N GLY A 659 -15.31 -6.13 -11.21
CA GLY A 659 -16.01 -7.39 -10.99
C GLY A 659 -17.38 -7.13 -10.35
N GLY A 660 -18.38 -7.87 -10.78
CA GLY A 660 -19.72 -7.75 -10.19
C GLY A 660 -20.48 -6.48 -10.57
N TYR A 661 -20.12 -5.81 -11.66
CA TYR A 661 -20.86 -4.64 -12.15
C TYR A 661 -22.34 -4.98 -12.39
N ARG A 662 -23.23 -4.22 -11.77
CA ARG A 662 -24.68 -4.33 -11.92
C ARG A 662 -25.18 -3.26 -12.88
N ASP A 663 -25.60 -3.71 -14.08
CA ASP A 663 -26.33 -2.86 -15.01
C ASP A 663 -27.82 -2.92 -14.65
N GLU A 664 -28.34 -1.89 -13.99
CA GLU A 664 -29.73 -1.87 -13.53
C GLU A 664 -30.75 -2.07 -14.67
N LEU A 665 -30.48 -1.50 -15.87
CA LEU A 665 -31.32 -1.66 -17.01
C LEU A 665 -31.44 -3.15 -17.43
N ARG A 666 -30.29 -3.74 -17.73
CA ARG A 666 -30.21 -5.15 -18.19
C ARG A 666 -30.67 -6.14 -17.11
N CYS A 667 -30.21 -5.94 -15.85
CA CYS A 667 -30.61 -6.79 -14.74
C CYS A 667 -32.14 -6.80 -14.56
N ASN A 668 -32.79 -5.64 -14.63
CA ASN A 668 -34.26 -5.53 -14.48
C ASN A 668 -34.99 -6.13 -15.68
N GLU A 669 -34.53 -5.89 -16.92
CA GLU A 669 -35.12 -6.47 -18.13
C GLU A 669 -35.00 -7.99 -18.13
N THR A 670 -33.81 -8.54 -17.83
CA THR A 670 -33.58 -9.98 -17.75
C THR A 670 -34.43 -10.64 -16.67
N ASN A 671 -34.50 -10.02 -15.49
CA ASN A 671 -35.32 -10.54 -14.40
C ASN A 671 -36.82 -10.47 -14.69
N ALA A 672 -37.29 -9.47 -15.44
CA ALA A 672 -38.68 -9.39 -15.86
C ALA A 672 -39.04 -10.54 -16.80
N ILE A 673 -38.17 -10.86 -17.76
CA ILE A 673 -38.33 -12.04 -18.66
C ILE A 673 -38.29 -13.33 -17.83
N ALA A 674 -37.27 -13.49 -16.99
CA ALA A 674 -37.05 -14.65 -16.15
C ALA A 674 -38.26 -14.97 -15.25
N ASN A 675 -38.79 -13.94 -14.58
CA ASN A 675 -39.88 -14.08 -13.63
C ASN A 675 -41.22 -14.50 -14.31
N LEU A 676 -41.44 -14.09 -15.56
CA LEU A 676 -42.60 -14.58 -16.33
C LEU A 676 -42.40 -16.04 -16.73
N LEU A 677 -41.26 -16.42 -17.29
CA LEU A 677 -40.93 -17.78 -17.68
C LEU A 677 -41.06 -18.78 -16.52
N ARG A 678 -40.62 -18.39 -15.34
CA ARG A 678 -40.68 -19.20 -14.11
C ARG A 678 -42.07 -19.50 -13.61
N ARG A 679 -43.09 -18.78 -14.09
CA ARG A 679 -44.52 -19.04 -13.75
C ARG A 679 -45.15 -20.06 -14.65
N SER A 680 -44.48 -20.48 -15.73
CA SER A 680 -45.00 -21.45 -16.69
C SER A 680 -45.20 -22.82 -16.04
N ALA A 681 -46.23 -23.52 -16.47
CA ALA A 681 -46.44 -24.93 -16.13
C ALA A 681 -45.50 -25.87 -16.92
N ARG A 682 -44.79 -25.37 -17.91
CA ARG A 682 -43.85 -26.14 -18.74
C ARG A 682 -42.44 -26.10 -18.11
N PRO A 683 -41.84 -27.29 -17.79
CA PRO A 683 -40.52 -27.33 -17.14
C PRO A 683 -39.43 -26.58 -17.91
N GLY A 684 -39.39 -26.69 -19.25
CA GLY A 684 -38.37 -26.00 -20.05
C GLY A 684 -38.41 -24.47 -19.97
N ASP A 685 -39.61 -23.87 -19.82
CA ASP A 685 -39.71 -22.41 -19.60
C ASP A 685 -39.23 -22.05 -18.20
N VAL A 686 -39.57 -22.87 -17.20
CA VAL A 686 -39.11 -22.67 -15.81
C VAL A 686 -37.59 -22.76 -15.74
N ASP A 687 -36.98 -23.73 -16.41
CA ASP A 687 -35.54 -23.92 -16.47
C ASP A 687 -34.87 -22.72 -17.13
N LEU A 688 -35.37 -22.24 -18.27
CA LEU A 688 -34.88 -21.03 -18.92
C LEU A 688 -35.02 -19.80 -17.98
N GLY A 689 -36.18 -19.64 -17.35
CA GLY A 689 -36.40 -18.55 -16.41
C GLY A 689 -35.43 -18.59 -15.20
N ASN A 690 -35.17 -19.77 -14.67
CA ASN A 690 -34.17 -19.93 -13.58
C ASN A 690 -32.77 -19.60 -14.06
N SER A 691 -32.38 -19.90 -15.29
CA SER A 691 -31.07 -19.59 -15.86
C SER A 691 -30.85 -18.09 -16.07
N LEU A 692 -31.91 -17.40 -16.50
CA LEU A 692 -31.86 -15.96 -16.76
C LEU A 692 -31.88 -15.15 -15.50
N LEU A 693 -32.47 -15.66 -14.41
CA LEU A 693 -32.61 -14.91 -13.16
C LEU A 693 -31.23 -14.46 -12.63
N ASN A 694 -31.08 -13.14 -12.50
CA ASN A 694 -29.83 -12.49 -12.07
C ASN A 694 -28.61 -12.69 -13.00
N SER A 695 -28.77 -13.30 -14.19
CA SER A 695 -27.60 -13.57 -15.07
C SER A 695 -26.88 -12.29 -15.54
N ASP A 696 -27.61 -11.18 -15.73
CA ASP A 696 -27.07 -9.88 -16.13
C ASP A 696 -26.86 -8.91 -14.93
N CYS A 697 -27.09 -9.38 -13.70
CA CYS A 697 -27.00 -8.54 -12.51
C CYS A 697 -25.58 -8.43 -11.93
N SER A 698 -24.61 -9.21 -12.44
CA SER A 698 -23.22 -9.21 -11.99
C SER A 698 -22.29 -9.59 -13.14
N ARG A 699 -21.62 -8.62 -13.73
CA ARG A 699 -20.73 -8.81 -14.88
C ARG A 699 -19.36 -8.18 -14.65
N ASN A 700 -18.33 -8.71 -15.35
CA ASN A 700 -17.03 -8.06 -15.41
C ASN A 700 -17.04 -7.05 -16.57
N VAL A 701 -16.73 -5.80 -16.24
CA VAL A 701 -16.78 -4.67 -17.16
C VAL A 701 -15.46 -3.92 -17.14
N ALA A 702 -14.94 -3.54 -18.31
CA ALA A 702 -13.78 -2.68 -18.38
C ALA A 702 -14.11 -1.28 -17.84
N ARG A 703 -13.21 -0.69 -17.06
CA ARG A 703 -13.36 0.68 -16.57
C ARG A 703 -12.17 1.54 -16.92
N MET A 704 -12.42 2.83 -17.12
CA MET A 704 -11.41 3.87 -17.19
C MET A 704 -11.72 4.98 -16.21
N THR A 705 -10.81 5.22 -15.26
CA THR A 705 -10.88 6.37 -14.35
C THR A 705 -10.00 7.48 -14.90
N GLN A 706 -10.59 8.60 -15.27
CA GLN A 706 -9.88 9.75 -15.81
C GLN A 706 -9.56 10.79 -14.74
N PRO A 707 -8.42 11.49 -14.82
CA PRO A 707 -8.15 12.71 -14.07
C PRO A 707 -9.20 13.77 -14.36
N ASN A 708 -9.36 14.71 -13.41
CA ASN A 708 -10.27 15.83 -13.53
C ASN A 708 -9.55 17.14 -13.18
N GLN A 709 -9.42 18.02 -14.14
CA GLN A 709 -8.73 19.33 -13.99
C GLN A 709 -9.55 20.35 -13.18
N ASP A 710 -10.86 20.11 -13.01
CA ASP A 710 -11.75 21.01 -12.26
C ASP A 710 -11.79 20.69 -10.75
N LEU A 711 -10.95 19.77 -10.28
CA LEU A 711 -10.88 19.40 -8.88
C LEU A 711 -10.46 20.58 -8.00
N LYS A 712 -11.15 20.71 -6.89
CA LYS A 712 -10.83 21.67 -5.81
C LYS A 712 -9.97 20.99 -4.75
N PRO A 713 -9.15 21.76 -4.00
CA PRO A 713 -8.43 21.16 -2.87
C PRO A 713 -9.40 20.63 -1.81
N GLU A 714 -9.04 19.51 -1.21
CA GLU A 714 -9.66 19.07 0.02
C GLU A 714 -9.33 20.05 1.15
N LYS A 715 -10.25 20.26 2.07
CA LYS A 715 -10.10 21.15 3.21
C LYS A 715 -10.27 20.39 4.51
N ALA A 716 -9.46 20.71 5.49
CA ALA A 716 -9.57 20.13 6.82
C ALA A 716 -9.64 21.20 7.90
N LYS A 717 -10.45 20.98 8.94
CA LYS A 717 -10.42 21.68 10.20
C LYS A 717 -9.87 20.74 11.26
N ILE A 718 -8.85 21.17 11.95
CA ILE A 718 -8.13 20.38 12.92
C ILE A 718 -8.11 21.15 14.23
N ALA A 719 -8.41 20.49 15.35
CA ALA A 719 -8.33 21.06 16.68
C ALA A 719 -7.70 20.05 17.64
N THR A 720 -6.85 20.52 18.54
CA THR A 720 -6.31 19.74 19.65
C THR A 720 -6.52 20.45 20.98
N ALA A 721 -6.67 19.70 22.06
CA ALA A 721 -6.69 20.22 23.42
C ALA A 721 -6.07 19.18 24.36
N GLY A 722 -5.07 19.57 25.10
CA GLY A 722 -4.30 18.64 25.90
C GLY A 722 -3.81 19.20 27.21
N VAL A 723 -3.32 18.28 28.04
CA VAL A 723 -2.70 18.53 29.33
C VAL A 723 -1.37 17.80 29.40
N VAL A 724 -0.34 18.51 29.88
CA VAL A 724 0.96 17.94 30.25
C VAL A 724 1.14 18.09 31.76
N PHE A 725 1.38 16.97 32.44
CA PHE A 725 1.53 16.91 33.88
C PHE A 725 2.87 16.30 34.26
N GLU A 726 3.74 17.10 34.87
CA GLU A 726 5.09 16.76 35.29
C GLU A 726 5.26 16.99 36.79
N PRO A 727 4.67 16.13 37.65
CA PRO A 727 4.68 16.31 39.11
C PRO A 727 6.10 16.22 39.70
N THR A 728 6.99 15.54 38.99
CA THR A 728 8.40 15.34 39.40
C THR A 728 9.30 15.28 38.17
N GLN A 729 10.59 15.43 38.31
CA GLN A 729 11.57 15.34 37.19
C GLN A 729 11.67 13.94 36.57
N TRP A 730 11.11 12.91 37.21
CA TRP A 730 11.16 11.53 36.73
C TRP A 730 9.82 11.02 36.15
N LEU A 731 8.75 11.83 36.13
CA LEU A 731 7.45 11.45 35.59
C LEU A 731 6.86 12.58 34.75
N SER A 732 6.61 12.29 33.48
CA SER A 732 5.85 13.15 32.55
C SER A 732 4.66 12.36 32.02
N VAL A 733 3.47 12.97 32.00
CA VAL A 733 2.24 12.39 31.45
C VAL A 733 1.56 13.45 30.60
N SER A 734 1.26 13.12 29.34
CA SER A 734 0.41 13.96 28.49
C SER A 734 -0.85 13.21 28.04
N ALA A 735 -1.92 13.97 27.86
CA ALA A 735 -3.17 13.49 27.27
C ALA A 735 -3.76 14.57 26.39
N ASP A 736 -3.90 14.28 25.10
CA ASP A 736 -4.35 15.20 24.08
C ASP A 736 -5.60 14.66 23.39
N TYR A 737 -6.70 15.41 23.45
CA TYR A 737 -7.84 15.21 22.57
C TYR A 737 -7.55 15.83 21.21
N TRP A 738 -7.87 15.11 20.14
CA TRP A 738 -7.73 15.61 18.79
C TRP A 738 -9.01 15.38 17.98
N PHE A 739 -9.27 16.31 17.03
CA PHE A 739 -10.42 16.33 16.15
C PHE A 739 -10.00 16.76 14.75
N ILE A 740 -10.40 16.00 13.72
CA ILE A 740 -10.16 16.31 12.31
C ILE A 740 -11.45 16.15 11.52
N TYR A 741 -11.86 17.21 10.85
CA TYR A 741 -12.97 17.20 9.90
C TYR A 741 -12.48 17.59 8.50
N ARG A 742 -12.54 16.62 7.57
CA ARG A 742 -12.19 16.81 6.16
C ARG A 742 -13.46 16.96 5.33
N ARG A 743 -13.40 17.78 4.27
CA ARG A 743 -14.47 18.00 3.29
C ARG A 743 -13.91 18.18 1.89
N ASN A 744 -14.77 18.06 0.88
CA ASN A 744 -14.40 18.08 -0.52
C ASN A 744 -13.33 17.00 -0.83
N GLU A 745 -13.39 15.85 -0.16
CA GLU A 745 -12.45 14.77 -0.41
C GLU A 745 -12.57 14.31 -1.85
N ILE A 746 -11.43 14.08 -2.49
CA ILE A 746 -11.37 13.60 -3.86
C ILE A 746 -11.59 12.10 -3.83
N ALA A 747 -12.62 11.66 -4.53
CA ALA A 747 -13.00 10.26 -4.64
C ALA A 747 -12.95 9.81 -6.10
N ALA A 748 -12.57 8.55 -6.30
CA ALA A 748 -12.75 7.87 -7.57
C ALA A 748 -14.26 7.73 -7.90
N PRO A 749 -14.63 7.62 -9.18
CA PRO A 749 -16.03 7.44 -9.56
C PRO A 749 -16.57 6.14 -8.98
N ASP A 750 -17.81 6.20 -8.50
CA ASP A 750 -18.61 5.03 -8.14
C ASP A 750 -19.40 4.58 -9.36
N TYR A 751 -18.90 3.57 -10.03
CA TYR A 751 -19.51 3.08 -11.27
C TYR A 751 -20.85 2.35 -11.08
N SER A 752 -21.32 2.18 -9.84
CA SER A 752 -22.70 1.75 -9.57
C SER A 752 -23.72 2.89 -9.77
N LYS A 753 -23.22 4.16 -9.86
CA LYS A 753 -24.04 5.36 -9.97
C LYS A 753 -23.96 5.98 -11.35
N ALA A 754 -25.12 6.24 -11.95
CA ALA A 754 -25.21 6.78 -13.31
C ALA A 754 -24.54 8.16 -13.44
N GLU A 755 -24.60 9.02 -12.40
CA GLU A 755 -24.01 10.34 -12.37
C GLU A 755 -22.46 10.33 -12.34
N ASP A 756 -21.83 9.21 -12.03
CA ASP A 756 -20.38 9.05 -12.05
C ASP A 756 -19.88 8.50 -13.39
N ILE A 757 -20.77 7.98 -14.21
CA ILE A 757 -20.46 7.45 -15.53
C ILE A 757 -20.58 8.56 -16.57
N GLN A 758 -19.45 8.96 -17.16
CA GLN A 758 -19.42 9.93 -18.25
C GLN A 758 -19.78 9.33 -19.59
N SER A 759 -19.32 8.12 -19.83
CA SER A 759 -19.64 7.37 -21.04
C SER A 759 -19.69 5.86 -20.76
N MET A 760 -20.51 5.18 -21.52
CA MET A 760 -20.72 3.74 -21.43
C MET A 760 -20.78 3.15 -22.84
N THR A 761 -20.02 2.08 -23.06
CA THR A 761 -20.09 1.32 -24.30
C THR A 761 -20.88 0.04 -24.08
N ARG A 762 -21.84 -0.24 -24.94
CA ARG A 762 -22.65 -1.45 -24.93
C ARG A 762 -22.43 -2.30 -26.17
N SER A 763 -22.62 -3.59 -26.06
CA SER A 763 -22.75 -4.51 -27.19
C SER A 763 -24.05 -4.21 -27.95
N PRO A 764 -24.20 -4.66 -29.19
CA PRO A 764 -25.53 -4.88 -29.79
C PRO A 764 -26.37 -5.85 -28.93
N ILE A 765 -27.69 -5.79 -29.07
CA ILE A 765 -28.57 -6.85 -28.58
C ILE A 765 -28.19 -8.14 -29.28
N THR A 766 -27.93 -9.21 -28.55
CA THR A 766 -27.45 -10.48 -29.08
C THR A 766 -28.60 -11.32 -29.61
N GLU A 767 -28.29 -12.28 -30.45
CA GLU A 767 -29.30 -13.25 -30.89
C GLU A 767 -29.81 -14.13 -29.75
N ALA A 768 -28.98 -14.41 -28.73
CA ALA A 768 -29.42 -15.06 -27.51
C ALA A 768 -30.47 -14.24 -26.76
N ASP A 769 -30.32 -12.91 -26.72
CA ASP A 769 -31.31 -12.00 -26.15
C ASP A 769 -32.63 -12.08 -26.94
N LEU A 770 -32.54 -12.08 -28.28
CA LEU A 770 -33.70 -12.19 -29.14
C LEU A 770 -34.36 -13.56 -29.02
N ALA A 771 -33.59 -14.65 -28.87
CA ALA A 771 -34.08 -15.99 -28.62
C ALA A 771 -34.83 -16.08 -27.27
N ASN A 772 -34.32 -15.45 -26.23
CA ASN A 772 -34.99 -15.38 -24.91
C ASN A 772 -36.32 -14.62 -24.99
N GLN A 773 -36.36 -13.52 -25.74
CA GLN A 773 -37.64 -12.81 -26.01
C GLN A 773 -38.61 -13.66 -26.82
N ALA A 774 -38.13 -14.38 -27.84
CA ALA A 774 -38.95 -15.27 -28.64
C ALA A 774 -39.51 -16.46 -27.83
N ALA A 775 -38.69 -17.02 -26.92
CA ALA A 775 -39.13 -18.08 -26.00
C ALA A 775 -40.25 -17.57 -25.06
N LEU A 776 -40.09 -16.36 -24.49
CA LEU A 776 -41.12 -15.71 -23.69
C LEU A 776 -42.39 -15.48 -24.50
N ALA A 777 -42.29 -14.98 -25.73
CA ALA A 777 -43.45 -14.75 -26.59
C ALA A 777 -44.17 -16.07 -26.96
N ALA A 778 -43.42 -17.14 -27.25
CA ALA A 778 -43.96 -18.47 -27.50
C ALA A 778 -44.68 -19.07 -26.27
N MET A 779 -44.10 -18.90 -25.09
CA MET A 779 -44.70 -19.29 -23.82
C MET A 779 -46.00 -18.53 -23.59
N CYS A 780 -46.04 -17.24 -23.81
CA CYS A 780 -47.22 -16.41 -23.61
C CYS A 780 -48.33 -16.66 -24.64
N ALA A 781 -48.02 -17.13 -25.83
CA ALA A 781 -48.95 -17.51 -26.87
C ALA A 781 -49.57 -18.92 -26.64
N ASP A 782 -48.98 -19.76 -25.82
CA ASP A 782 -49.40 -21.11 -25.54
C ASP A 782 -50.31 -21.20 -24.29
N PRO A 783 -51.60 -21.52 -24.43
CA PRO A 783 -52.50 -21.68 -23.28
C PRO A 783 -52.02 -22.74 -22.27
N ALA A 784 -51.24 -23.71 -22.69
CA ALA A 784 -50.71 -24.77 -21.83
C ALA A 784 -49.64 -24.25 -20.84
N SER A 785 -49.11 -23.08 -21.06
CA SER A 785 -48.21 -22.42 -20.09
C SER A 785 -48.88 -22.06 -18.77
N GLY A 786 -50.20 -21.82 -18.81
CA GLY A 786 -50.98 -21.39 -17.65
C GLY A 786 -50.66 -19.98 -17.13
N VAL A 787 -49.86 -19.18 -17.86
CA VAL A 787 -49.39 -17.85 -17.45
C VAL A 787 -50.27 -16.76 -18.08
N ALA A 788 -50.80 -15.86 -17.25
CA ALA A 788 -51.40 -14.64 -17.73
C ALA A 788 -50.29 -13.60 -18.02
N CYS A 789 -50.00 -13.39 -19.30
CA CYS A 789 -48.96 -12.48 -19.75
C CYS A 789 -49.49 -11.03 -19.86
N PRO A 790 -48.64 -10.02 -19.63
CA PRO A 790 -48.99 -8.62 -19.83
C PRO A 790 -49.19 -8.30 -21.32
N ALA A 791 -49.98 -7.27 -21.62
CA ALA A 791 -50.25 -6.85 -23.00
C ALA A 791 -48.99 -6.45 -23.78
N THR A 792 -47.99 -5.88 -23.07
CA THR A 792 -46.67 -5.63 -23.62
C THR A 792 -45.69 -6.54 -22.89
N LEU A 793 -45.04 -7.44 -23.62
CA LEU A 793 -44.04 -8.34 -23.04
C LEU A 793 -42.74 -7.57 -22.72
N PRO A 794 -42.08 -7.90 -21.61
CA PRO A 794 -40.75 -7.39 -21.35
C PRO A 794 -39.77 -7.88 -22.42
N GLY A 795 -38.82 -7.04 -22.75
CA GLY A 795 -37.77 -7.32 -23.71
C GLY A 795 -36.50 -6.52 -23.42
N TYR A 796 -35.45 -6.79 -24.16
CA TYR A 796 -34.20 -6.06 -24.03
C TYR A 796 -34.25 -4.80 -24.89
N SER A 797 -33.96 -3.66 -24.28
CA SER A 797 -33.83 -2.36 -24.97
C SER A 797 -32.40 -2.00 -25.33
N ALA A 798 -31.41 -2.65 -24.69
CA ALA A 798 -30.00 -2.43 -24.91
C ALA A 798 -29.19 -3.71 -24.73
N GLY A 799 -28.01 -3.76 -25.34
CA GLY A 799 -27.03 -4.81 -25.14
C GLY A 799 -26.27 -4.66 -23.83
N ASN A 800 -25.39 -5.61 -23.54
CA ASN A 800 -24.61 -5.66 -22.33
C ASN A 800 -23.59 -4.53 -22.27
N VAL A 801 -23.32 -4.00 -21.09
CA VAL A 801 -22.24 -3.04 -20.85
C VAL A 801 -20.89 -3.74 -21.02
N LEU A 802 -20.05 -3.19 -21.87
CA LEU A 802 -18.68 -3.64 -22.15
C LEU A 802 -17.66 -2.80 -21.37
N SER A 803 -17.90 -1.49 -21.30
CA SER A 803 -16.99 -0.57 -20.61
C SER A 803 -17.70 0.66 -20.07
N VAL A 804 -17.12 1.23 -19.03
CA VAL A 804 -17.55 2.48 -18.39
C VAL A 804 -16.37 3.42 -18.17
N VAL A 805 -16.61 4.73 -18.35
CA VAL A 805 -15.62 5.79 -18.11
C VAL A 805 -16.17 6.74 -17.07
N GLY A 806 -15.37 7.10 -16.09
CA GLY A 806 -15.69 8.08 -15.05
C GLY A 806 -14.51 8.95 -14.69
N GLN A 807 -14.76 10.02 -13.93
CA GLN A 807 -13.75 10.98 -13.47
C GLN A 807 -13.75 11.12 -11.95
N TYR A 808 -12.59 11.50 -11.40
CA TYR A 808 -12.50 11.94 -10.01
C TYR A 808 -13.43 13.12 -9.72
N LYS A 809 -14.01 13.15 -8.50
CA LYS A 809 -14.91 14.21 -8.03
C LYS A 809 -14.61 14.59 -6.57
N ASN A 810 -14.90 15.84 -6.22
CA ASN A 810 -14.90 16.30 -4.83
C ASN A 810 -16.27 16.01 -4.20
N ARG A 811 -16.41 14.93 -3.42
CA ARG A 811 -17.68 14.57 -2.79
C ARG A 811 -17.58 14.03 -1.37
N GLY A 812 -16.38 13.57 -0.98
CA GLY A 812 -16.20 12.93 0.32
C GLY A 812 -16.17 13.92 1.49
N ARG A 813 -16.53 13.43 2.67
CA ARG A 813 -16.32 14.07 3.98
C ARG A 813 -15.90 12.99 4.97
N THR A 814 -14.94 13.30 5.82
CA THR A 814 -14.52 12.40 6.91
C THR A 814 -14.42 13.19 8.20
N LEU A 815 -14.97 12.62 9.26
CA LEU A 815 -14.85 13.12 10.61
C LEU A 815 -14.21 12.06 11.48
N ILE A 816 -13.08 12.40 12.11
CA ILE A 816 -12.38 11.52 13.05
C ILE A 816 -12.03 12.31 14.31
N ASP A 817 -12.09 11.62 15.44
CA ASP A 817 -11.61 12.16 16.72
C ASP A 817 -11.13 11.05 17.68
N GLY A 818 -10.36 11.46 18.67
CA GLY A 818 -9.80 10.53 19.65
C GLY A 818 -8.92 11.20 20.69
N PHE A 819 -8.19 10.37 21.43
CA PHE A 819 -7.22 10.79 22.44
C PHE A 819 -5.88 10.12 22.18
N ASP A 820 -4.80 10.89 22.33
CA ASP A 820 -3.44 10.38 22.41
C ASP A 820 -2.95 10.55 23.86
N ILE A 821 -2.34 9.52 24.41
CA ILE A 821 -1.81 9.49 25.78
C ILE A 821 -0.34 9.07 25.69
N ASP A 822 0.54 9.82 26.31
CA ASP A 822 1.95 9.46 26.49
C ASP A 822 2.32 9.61 27.97
N ALA A 823 2.93 8.59 28.54
CA ALA A 823 3.42 8.62 29.91
C ALA A 823 4.83 8.06 29.96
N ARG A 824 5.77 8.81 30.51
CA ARG A 824 7.18 8.44 30.62
C ARG A 824 7.65 8.60 32.05
N THR A 825 8.41 7.61 32.51
CA THR A 825 8.99 7.65 33.83
C THR A 825 10.40 7.08 33.82
N ARG A 826 11.28 7.64 34.68
CA ARG A 826 12.66 7.22 34.85
C ARG A 826 12.94 6.94 36.32
N PHE A 827 13.21 5.68 36.64
CA PHE A 827 13.58 5.24 37.99
C PHE A 827 15.10 5.07 38.09
N THR A 828 15.71 5.69 39.09
CA THR A 828 17.11 5.44 39.46
C THR A 828 17.11 4.34 40.54
N LEU A 829 17.66 3.17 40.21
CA LEU A 829 17.65 1.96 41.03
C LEU A 829 18.94 1.82 41.87
N GLY A 830 19.62 2.91 42.15
CA GLY A 830 20.91 2.90 42.85
C GLY A 830 21.98 2.14 42.04
N ASP A 831 22.64 1.17 42.68
CA ASP A 831 23.70 0.37 42.03
C ASP A 831 23.17 -0.55 40.90
N TRP A 832 21.86 -0.69 40.73
CA TRP A 832 21.22 -1.46 39.68
C TRP A 832 20.92 -0.65 38.40
N GLY A 833 21.42 0.59 38.34
CA GLY A 833 21.31 1.44 37.16
C GLY A 833 19.98 2.19 37.04
N THR A 834 19.47 2.36 35.83
CA THR A 834 18.26 3.13 35.55
C THR A 834 17.25 2.31 34.77
N LEU A 835 15.96 2.46 35.12
CA LEU A 835 14.82 1.88 34.40
C LEU A 835 13.96 3.01 33.84
N ASN A 836 13.86 3.10 32.50
CA ASN A 836 12.95 4.00 31.81
C ASN A 836 11.71 3.20 31.40
N VAL A 837 10.52 3.69 31.73
CA VAL A 837 9.26 3.07 31.31
C VAL A 837 8.43 4.09 30.56
N GLY A 838 7.96 3.71 29.37
CA GLY A 838 7.09 4.51 28.52
C GLY A 838 5.82 3.78 28.15
N VAL A 839 4.70 4.48 28.14
CA VAL A 839 3.42 4.01 27.64
C VAL A 839 2.90 5.04 26.66
N ALA A 840 2.63 4.63 25.43
CA ALA A 840 1.95 5.47 24.45
C ALA A 840 0.66 4.77 24.01
N ALA A 841 -0.45 5.52 23.89
CA ALA A 841 -1.72 4.97 23.46
C ALA A 841 -2.51 5.96 22.60
N THR A 842 -3.17 5.45 21.56
CA THR A 842 -4.17 6.18 20.78
C THR A 842 -5.53 5.50 20.97
N ILE A 843 -6.49 6.25 21.49
CA ILE A 843 -7.88 5.84 21.64
C ILE A 843 -8.70 6.56 20.58
N GLN A 844 -9.05 5.87 19.51
CA GLN A 844 -9.89 6.44 18.47
C GLN A 844 -11.36 6.30 18.86
N ARG A 845 -12.09 7.40 18.93
CA ARG A 845 -13.47 7.43 19.39
C ARG A 845 -14.45 7.34 18.24
N ARG A 846 -14.15 8.05 17.15
CA ARG A 846 -15.05 8.20 16.01
C ARG A 846 -14.26 8.24 14.69
N LYS A 847 -14.81 7.56 13.68
CA LYS A 847 -14.45 7.69 12.26
C LYS A 847 -15.72 7.51 11.44
N GLU A 848 -16.22 8.61 10.89
CA GLU A 848 -17.40 8.67 10.05
C GLU A 848 -17.01 9.15 8.67
N THR A 849 -17.35 8.39 7.63
CA THR A 849 -17.06 8.72 6.23
C THR A 849 -18.36 8.87 5.47
N TYR A 850 -18.47 9.96 4.77
CA TYR A 850 -19.59 10.33 3.91
C TYR A 850 -19.12 10.35 2.46
N THR A 851 -19.79 9.62 1.61
CA THR A 851 -19.41 9.49 0.20
C THR A 851 -20.47 9.98 -0.78
N ASP A 852 -21.71 10.32 -0.28
CA ASP A 852 -22.84 10.65 -1.11
C ASP A 852 -23.79 11.64 -0.42
N ASP A 853 -24.37 12.58 -1.18
CA ASP A 853 -25.32 13.57 -0.66
C ASP A 853 -26.70 12.96 -0.34
N GLU A 854 -27.09 11.85 -0.97
CA GLU A 854 -28.40 11.22 -0.77
C GLU A 854 -28.44 10.24 0.41
N LEU A 855 -27.31 9.56 0.70
CA LEU A 855 -27.23 8.49 1.71
C LEU A 855 -26.79 8.97 3.10
N GLY A 856 -26.37 10.23 3.26
CA GLY A 856 -25.85 10.73 4.52
C GLY A 856 -24.49 10.12 4.88
N TRP A 857 -24.25 9.82 6.17
CA TRP A 857 -23.04 9.16 6.63
C TRP A 857 -23.10 7.67 6.27
N TYR A 858 -22.45 7.27 5.16
CA TYR A 858 -22.56 5.96 4.54
C TYR A 858 -22.21 4.80 5.47
N TYR A 859 -21.22 4.93 6.31
CA TYR A 859 -20.82 3.88 7.27
C TYR A 859 -21.04 4.26 8.74
N GLY A 860 -21.57 5.46 9.05
CA GLY A 860 -21.63 5.98 10.42
C GLY A 860 -20.25 5.86 11.11
N ASN A 861 -20.22 5.56 12.41
CA ASN A 861 -18.97 5.37 13.13
C ASN A 861 -18.39 3.98 12.89
N THR A 862 -17.24 3.92 12.16
CA THR A 862 -16.56 2.66 11.83
C THR A 862 -15.56 2.20 12.88
N ILE A 863 -15.38 2.95 13.98
CA ILE A 863 -14.45 2.57 15.06
C ILE A 863 -14.97 1.36 15.83
N GLY A 864 -14.08 0.37 15.99
CA GLY A 864 -14.40 -0.94 16.58
C GLY A 864 -14.80 -1.98 15.53
N TYR A 865 -14.84 -1.63 14.24
CA TYR A 865 -15.00 -2.56 13.14
C TYR A 865 -13.67 -2.88 12.47
N TYR A 866 -13.65 -3.96 11.68
CA TYR A 866 -12.46 -4.46 10.98
C TYR A 866 -11.65 -3.36 10.30
N GLY A 867 -10.34 -3.37 10.51
CA GLY A 867 -9.42 -2.32 10.03
C GLY A 867 -9.43 -1.01 10.85
N ASN A 868 -10.34 -0.85 11.84
CA ASN A 868 -10.43 0.37 12.66
C ASN A 868 -10.51 0.05 14.16
N PRO A 869 -9.47 -0.53 14.78
CA PRO A 869 -9.45 -0.81 16.20
C PRO A 869 -9.58 0.47 17.04
N ARG A 870 -10.33 0.40 18.16
CA ARG A 870 -10.56 1.56 19.04
C ARG A 870 -9.30 1.97 19.79
N LEU A 871 -8.49 0.99 20.20
CA LEU A 871 -7.30 1.21 21.02
C LEU A 871 -6.08 0.59 20.33
N ARG A 872 -5.03 1.38 20.21
CA ARG A 872 -3.66 0.92 19.98
C ARG A 872 -2.79 1.46 21.10
N ALA A 873 -1.89 0.65 21.62
CA ALA A 873 -1.00 1.06 22.71
C ALA A 873 0.35 0.35 22.59
N THR A 874 1.37 1.01 23.10
CA THR A 874 2.71 0.43 23.27
C THR A 874 3.18 0.66 24.70
N LEU A 875 3.93 -0.30 25.21
CA LEU A 875 4.68 -0.18 26.45
C LEU A 875 6.13 -0.52 26.16
N ASN A 876 7.04 0.32 26.59
CA ASN A 876 8.47 0.05 26.58
C ASN A 876 9.03 0.16 28.02
N ALA A 877 9.96 -0.73 28.34
CA ALA A 877 10.68 -0.72 29.61
C ALA A 877 12.16 -1.00 29.30
N ASP A 878 13.01 0.02 29.46
CA ASP A 878 14.43 -0.01 29.15
C ASP A 878 15.25 0.04 30.42
N TRP A 879 15.87 -1.08 30.77
CA TRP A 879 16.76 -1.18 31.90
C TRP A 879 18.22 -1.04 31.46
N ASN A 880 18.88 0.02 31.91
CA ASN A 880 20.27 0.29 31.67
C ASN A 880 21.11 -0.05 32.91
N TYR A 881 21.95 -1.05 32.78
CA TYR A 881 22.83 -1.51 33.84
C TYR A 881 24.25 -1.76 33.33
N GLN A 882 25.19 -0.94 33.74
CA GLN A 882 26.60 -0.99 33.28
C GLN A 882 26.69 -0.97 31.74
N ALA A 883 27.27 -2.02 31.15
CA ALA A 883 27.41 -2.19 29.70
C ALA A 883 26.15 -2.76 29.01
N PHE A 884 25.09 -3.04 29.76
CA PHE A 884 23.87 -3.67 29.22
C PHE A 884 22.70 -2.71 29.18
N THR A 885 21.98 -2.74 28.07
CA THR A 885 20.63 -2.22 27.96
C THR A 885 19.69 -3.38 27.67
N THR A 886 18.72 -3.63 28.55
CA THR A 886 17.67 -4.64 28.34
C THR A 886 16.35 -3.94 28.13
N SER A 887 15.72 -4.17 26.98
CA SER A 887 14.50 -3.52 26.57
C SER A 887 13.37 -4.53 26.40
N PHE A 888 12.24 -4.28 27.06
CA PHE A 888 11.02 -5.03 26.89
C PHE A 888 9.96 -4.15 26.25
N PHE A 889 9.46 -4.54 25.09
CA PHE A 889 8.53 -3.76 24.28
C PHE A 889 7.27 -4.56 24.01
N ILE A 890 6.09 -3.98 24.27
CA ILE A 890 4.78 -4.57 23.97
C ILE A 890 4.06 -3.67 22.96
N ASN A 891 3.52 -4.27 21.92
CA ASN A 891 2.57 -3.63 21.01
C ASN A 891 1.19 -4.28 21.18
N TYR A 892 0.15 -3.47 21.38
CA TYR A 892 -1.24 -3.90 21.59
C TYR A 892 -2.16 -3.26 20.55
N VAL A 893 -3.04 -4.08 19.96
CA VAL A 893 -4.12 -3.69 19.06
C VAL A 893 -5.45 -4.22 19.60
N GLY A 894 -6.42 -3.35 19.80
CA GLY A 894 -7.74 -3.71 20.30
C GLY A 894 -8.53 -4.58 19.33
N GLY A 895 -9.40 -5.44 19.84
CA GLY A 895 -10.27 -6.27 19.02
C GLY A 895 -11.30 -5.44 18.23
N THR A 896 -11.77 -6.01 17.11
CA THR A 896 -12.73 -5.38 16.19
C THR A 896 -13.84 -6.35 15.83
N LYS A 897 -15.02 -5.81 15.51
CA LYS A 897 -16.12 -6.56 14.90
C LYS A 897 -15.95 -6.59 13.37
N TRP A 898 -16.56 -7.56 12.71
CA TRP A 898 -16.61 -7.60 11.25
C TRP A 898 -17.47 -6.44 10.70
N ALA A 899 -17.06 -5.83 9.60
CA ALA A 899 -17.75 -4.66 9.04
C ALA A 899 -19.17 -4.97 8.50
N TRP A 900 -19.39 -6.20 8.04
CA TRP A 900 -20.66 -6.66 7.48
C TRP A 900 -21.77 -6.88 8.54
N ASP A 901 -21.45 -7.09 9.82
CA ASP A 901 -22.40 -7.07 10.93
C ASP A 901 -23.22 -5.77 11.02
N ARG A 902 -22.78 -4.74 10.31
CA ARG A 902 -23.36 -3.42 10.38
C ARG A 902 -24.25 -3.07 9.18
N ILE A 903 -23.96 -3.67 8.02
CA ILE A 903 -24.71 -3.39 6.79
C ILE A 903 -26.03 -4.12 6.79
N ASP A 904 -26.10 -5.30 7.41
CA ASP A 904 -27.26 -6.20 7.36
C ASP A 904 -27.83 -6.51 8.75
N ALA A 905 -27.98 -5.50 9.61
CA ALA A 905 -28.70 -5.68 10.89
C ALA A 905 -30.17 -6.13 10.71
N GLU A 906 -30.71 -6.02 9.49
CA GLU A 906 -32.00 -6.59 9.09
C GLU A 906 -31.87 -7.96 8.41
N ASP A 907 -30.70 -8.28 7.81
CA ASP A 907 -30.35 -9.57 7.22
C ASP A 907 -29.26 -10.29 8.05
N ASN A 908 -29.34 -10.22 9.37
CA ASN A 908 -28.55 -11.08 10.25
C ASN A 908 -28.79 -12.54 9.83
N ASN A 909 -27.99 -13.00 8.87
CA ASN A 909 -27.99 -14.39 8.48
C ASN A 909 -26.99 -15.14 9.40
N PRO A 910 -27.44 -15.75 10.50
CA PRO A 910 -26.58 -16.58 11.34
C PRO A 910 -26.00 -17.78 10.55
N GLU A 911 -26.45 -18.02 9.32
CA GLU A 911 -25.91 -19.05 8.44
C GLU A 911 -24.45 -18.78 8.03
N THR A 912 -23.99 -17.53 7.97
CA THR A 912 -22.58 -17.22 7.68
C THR A 912 -21.64 -17.60 8.82
N CYS A 913 -22.14 -17.62 10.06
CA CYS A 913 -21.38 -18.15 11.21
C CYS A 913 -21.60 -19.66 11.43
N THR A 914 -22.58 -20.28 10.78
CA THR A 914 -22.86 -21.71 10.89
C THR A 914 -22.22 -22.55 9.79
N GLY A 915 -21.67 -21.90 8.74
CA GLY A 915 -20.99 -22.53 7.60
C GLY A 915 -19.48 -22.31 7.57
N GLY A 916 -18.74 -23.29 7.12
CA GLY A 916 -17.29 -23.17 6.86
C GLY A 916 -16.42 -23.03 8.12
N TYR A 917 -15.32 -22.29 7.99
CA TYR A 917 -14.32 -22.11 9.06
C TYR A 917 -14.89 -21.40 10.31
N LEU A 918 -15.77 -20.42 10.16
CA LEU A 918 -16.37 -19.67 11.27
C LEU A 918 -17.25 -20.55 12.17
N ALA A 919 -17.90 -21.55 11.62
CA ALA A 919 -18.68 -22.52 12.42
C ALA A 919 -17.81 -23.34 13.38
N LEU A 920 -16.53 -23.57 13.06
CA LEU A 920 -15.58 -24.29 13.91
C LEU A 920 -14.87 -23.41 14.95
N ASN A 921 -14.96 -22.09 14.79
CA ASN A 921 -14.38 -21.11 15.68
C ASN A 921 -15.43 -20.07 16.11
N PRO A 922 -16.43 -20.44 16.94
CA PRO A 922 -17.52 -19.53 17.33
C PRO A 922 -17.05 -18.21 17.94
N ALA A 923 -15.88 -18.22 18.63
CA ALA A 923 -15.26 -17.01 19.18
C ALA A 923 -14.83 -16.00 18.12
N GLN A 924 -14.78 -16.41 16.85
CA GLN A 924 -14.40 -15.59 15.70
C GLN A 924 -15.62 -15.07 14.94
N CYS A 925 -16.79 -15.60 15.20
CA CYS A 925 -18.04 -15.08 14.62
C CYS A 925 -18.32 -13.63 15.07
N ASP A 926 -17.90 -13.27 16.30
CA ASP A 926 -18.13 -11.92 16.84
C ASP A 926 -17.12 -10.87 16.36
N GLY A 927 -16.04 -11.26 15.67
CA GLY A 927 -15.01 -10.35 15.16
C GLY A 927 -13.59 -10.84 15.35
N VAL A 928 -12.63 -9.92 15.18
CA VAL A 928 -11.19 -10.15 15.36
C VAL A 928 -10.83 -9.86 16.81
N PRO A 929 -10.30 -10.83 17.57
CA PRO A 929 -9.92 -10.60 18.97
C PRO A 929 -8.74 -9.62 19.07
N SER A 930 -8.54 -9.05 20.27
CA SER A 930 -7.39 -8.20 20.53
C SER A 930 -6.07 -8.95 20.31
N TRP A 931 -5.10 -8.22 19.79
CA TRP A 931 -3.77 -8.74 19.48
C TRP A 931 -2.70 -8.00 20.26
N TRP A 932 -1.70 -8.71 20.73
CA TRP A 932 -0.50 -8.11 21.27
C TRP A 932 0.72 -8.98 21.04
N THR A 933 1.86 -8.35 20.89
CA THR A 933 3.18 -9.00 20.80
C THR A 933 4.13 -8.36 21.78
N ALA A 934 5.09 -9.14 22.25
CA ALA A 934 6.16 -8.65 23.11
C ALA A 934 7.51 -8.97 22.48
N ASN A 935 8.42 -8.01 22.50
CA ASN A 935 9.81 -8.15 22.07
C ASN A 935 10.72 -7.99 23.31
N LEU A 936 11.79 -8.77 23.36
CA LEU A 936 12.86 -8.65 24.35
C LEU A 936 14.18 -8.42 23.63
N SER A 937 14.81 -7.28 23.90
CA SER A 937 16.10 -6.91 23.33
C SER A 937 17.16 -6.76 24.42
N VAL A 938 18.36 -7.25 24.17
CA VAL A 938 19.52 -7.06 25.03
C VAL A 938 20.65 -6.50 24.16
N ALA A 939 21.11 -5.31 24.49
CA ALA A 939 22.28 -4.71 23.87
C ALA A 939 23.45 -4.71 24.89
N TRP A 940 24.59 -5.18 24.45
CA TRP A 940 25.84 -5.20 25.21
C TRP A 940 26.87 -4.29 24.55
N ARG A 941 27.31 -3.28 25.32
CA ARG A 941 28.31 -2.28 24.92
C ARG A 941 29.46 -2.30 25.91
N PRO A 942 30.40 -3.28 25.76
CA PRO A 942 31.51 -3.45 26.71
C PRO A 942 32.48 -2.26 26.76
N ASP A 943 32.56 -1.52 25.68
CA ASP A 943 33.40 -0.34 25.51
C ASP A 943 32.76 0.62 24.46
N ALA A 944 33.49 1.67 24.09
CA ALA A 944 33.05 2.69 23.13
C ALA A 944 32.98 2.14 21.68
N HIS A 945 33.58 0.99 21.39
CA HIS A 945 33.73 0.44 20.04
C HIS A 945 32.66 -0.58 19.71
N TRP A 946 32.27 -1.48 20.63
CA TRP A 946 31.38 -2.59 20.36
C TRP A 946 29.93 -2.30 20.73
N ASN A 947 29.04 -2.67 19.82
CA ASN A 947 27.59 -2.73 20.06
C ASN A 947 27.06 -4.10 19.58
N ILE A 948 26.76 -4.98 20.51
CA ILE A 948 26.24 -6.32 20.22
C ILE A 948 24.81 -6.42 20.75
N GLY A 949 23.85 -6.54 19.84
CA GLY A 949 22.43 -6.60 20.14
C GLY A 949 21.83 -7.97 19.81
N PHE A 950 21.02 -8.51 20.71
CA PHE A 950 20.19 -9.69 20.45
C PHE A 950 18.74 -9.38 20.80
N THR A 951 17.83 -9.61 19.84
CA THR A 951 16.40 -9.36 20.02
C THR A 951 15.58 -10.60 19.72
N VAL A 952 14.68 -10.95 20.62
CA VAL A 952 13.62 -11.92 20.39
C VAL A 952 12.33 -11.18 20.11
N LYS A 953 11.91 -11.18 18.84
CA LYS A 953 10.63 -10.60 18.38
C LYS A 953 9.51 -11.60 18.64
N ASN A 954 8.32 -11.12 19.01
CA ASN A 954 7.17 -11.97 19.37
C ASN A 954 7.57 -13.08 20.34
N LEU A 955 8.08 -12.70 21.51
CA LEU A 955 8.67 -13.57 22.52
C LEU A 955 7.78 -14.77 22.88
N PHE A 956 6.46 -14.60 22.90
CA PHE A 956 5.48 -15.61 23.24
C PHE A 956 4.99 -16.43 22.04
N ASP A 957 5.59 -16.23 20.85
CA ASP A 957 5.30 -16.96 19.63
C ASP A 957 3.80 -16.96 19.26
N ARG A 958 3.14 -15.82 19.46
CA ARG A 958 1.73 -15.67 19.13
C ARG A 958 1.54 -15.68 17.61
N ILE A 959 0.51 -16.38 17.16
CA ILE A 959 0.12 -16.46 15.75
C ILE A 959 -1.03 -15.49 15.55
N PRO A 960 -1.00 -14.66 14.47
CA PRO A 960 -2.12 -13.79 14.15
C PRO A 960 -3.39 -14.59 13.93
N PHE A 961 -4.48 -13.89 14.10
CA PHE A 961 -5.80 -14.37 13.81
C PHE A 961 -5.97 -14.67 12.31
N TYR A 962 -6.71 -15.75 11.97
CA TYR A 962 -7.02 -16.06 10.57
C TYR A 962 -8.06 -15.07 10.02
N ASP A 963 -7.72 -14.41 8.92
CA ASP A 963 -8.63 -13.57 8.15
C ASP A 963 -9.02 -14.27 6.84
N PRO A 964 -10.27 -14.71 6.69
CA PRO A 964 -10.72 -15.37 5.47
C PRO A 964 -10.71 -14.45 4.23
N ASN A 965 -10.65 -13.13 4.41
CA ASN A 965 -10.61 -12.15 3.33
C ASN A 965 -9.17 -11.82 2.87
N SER A 966 -8.17 -12.22 3.65
CA SER A 966 -6.76 -12.06 3.29
C SER A 966 -6.26 -13.24 2.47
N PHE A 967 -5.49 -12.96 1.43
CA PHE A 967 -4.83 -14.00 0.61
C PHE A 967 -3.93 -14.92 1.44
N LEU A 968 -3.24 -14.37 2.44
CA LEU A 968 -2.40 -15.12 3.37
C LEU A 968 -3.17 -15.62 4.61
N GLY A 969 -4.45 -15.30 4.73
CA GLY A 969 -5.26 -15.61 5.90
C GLY A 969 -4.85 -14.83 7.16
N ASP A 970 -4.20 -13.67 7.01
CA ASP A 970 -3.76 -12.81 8.11
C ASP A 970 -4.47 -11.46 8.04
N SER A 971 -4.75 -10.89 9.19
CA SER A 971 -5.21 -9.51 9.24
C SER A 971 -4.06 -8.57 8.91
N SER A 972 -4.27 -7.66 7.95
CA SER A 972 -3.31 -6.61 7.59
C SER A 972 -2.94 -5.68 8.75
N ASP A 973 -3.74 -5.67 9.83
CA ASP A 973 -3.50 -4.88 11.03
C ASP A 973 -2.47 -5.52 11.98
N TYR A 974 -2.03 -6.76 11.71
CA TYR A 974 -1.12 -7.53 12.56
C TYR A 974 0.22 -7.76 11.87
N ALA A 975 1.22 -7.00 12.30
CA ALA A 975 2.53 -6.94 11.63
C ALA A 975 3.39 -8.22 11.72
N THR A 976 2.99 -9.28 12.45
CA THR A 976 3.84 -10.44 12.74
C THR A 976 3.25 -11.77 12.31
N ILE A 977 3.22 -11.99 11.00
CA ILE A 977 2.79 -13.27 10.42
C ILE A 977 3.83 -14.39 10.58
N TYR A 978 5.08 -14.04 10.92
CA TYR A 978 6.23 -14.95 10.87
C TYR A 978 6.49 -15.70 12.19
N GLY A 979 5.64 -15.51 13.23
CA GLY A 979 5.86 -16.12 14.54
C GLY A 979 7.02 -15.47 15.30
N ARG A 980 7.70 -16.25 16.16
CA ARG A 980 8.86 -15.76 16.91
C ARG A 980 10.06 -15.56 16.01
N GLY A 981 10.63 -14.36 16.03
CA GLY A 981 11.84 -14.00 15.29
C GLY A 981 13.04 -13.82 16.21
N TYR A 982 14.23 -14.04 15.67
CA TYR A 982 15.50 -13.78 16.33
C TYR A 982 16.31 -12.83 15.48
N SER A 983 16.88 -11.81 16.11
CA SER A 983 17.70 -10.79 15.47
C SER A 983 19.03 -10.69 16.19
N LEU A 984 20.12 -10.75 15.45
CA LEU A 984 21.47 -10.50 15.95
C LEU A 984 22.06 -9.29 15.22
N THR A 985 22.54 -8.32 15.99
CA THR A 985 23.26 -7.15 15.47
C THR A 985 24.66 -7.12 16.06
N VAL A 986 25.65 -6.88 15.21
CA VAL A 986 27.04 -6.64 15.62
C VAL A 986 27.50 -5.35 14.97
N GLY A 987 27.81 -4.36 15.79
CA GLY A 987 28.37 -3.07 15.39
C GLY A 987 29.76 -2.86 15.96
N TYR A 988 30.61 -2.21 15.18
CA TYR A 988 31.93 -1.77 15.61
C TYR A 988 32.19 -0.35 15.15
N LYS A 989 32.58 0.51 16.10
CA LYS A 989 32.97 1.90 15.87
C LYS A 989 34.49 2.04 16.05
N PHE A 990 35.14 2.56 15.01
CA PHE A 990 36.58 2.78 14.99
C PHE A 990 36.96 4.09 15.67
#